data_0e89b1fb94e11412fff7f3d90225e387
#
_entry.id   0e89b1fb94e11412fff7f3d90225e387
#
_cell.length_a   1.000
_cell.length_b   1.000
_cell.length_c   1.000
_cell.angle_alpha   90.00
_cell.angle_beta   90.00
_cell.angle_gamma   90.00
#
_symmetry.space_group_name_H-M   'P 1'
#
loop_
_entity.id
_entity.type
_entity.pdbx_description
1 polymer ?
#
loop_
_entity_poly.entity_id
_entity_poly.type
_entity_poly.pdbx_seq_one_letter_code
_entity_poly.pdbx_strand_id
1 'polypeptide(L)'
;MKYILIIFIFLFILFTQTKNKYSYNITYQKPVISNLPAESDEDSEKERSHMQELIALENELTRDPATGLVPRERLIEAYAYTRTLTSQRGAISGVNWIERGPSNVSGRTRAMMVDPNDPTQKTIWAAGVGGGLFKCIDITSSNPQWTPINNFFSNMAICAIAYNPLNTQEFYFGTGEGWFNADAIRGFGIWKSSDGGNTWNQLAATTGTNYYYIKKLVVHPGTGHLYAATRQGLFRSTNGGTSFSKVLGNGTGAASNEITDIDISASGRLFAGIDNADGIYTSTTGAAGDWTKLNTLASGFPTASMGRIELACAPSNTNTLYAMVESATTLQNIYKSINAGVNWTTLTKPTDADPGIGNDITRGQAWYDLTCAVDPNNENIVYAGGIDLFKTSNGGTTWSQLSHWYGGFGFQYVHADQHNIIFQPSSSSVIYFANDGGIYRSADAGNSISFKGDNYNVTQFYSCAIHPTAYINYFLAGAQDNGSHRFTGFGINTTAEVTGGDGAFCHIDQSEPQFQFTSYVNNSYYVSTNGGNNFTGVTLTSNTGASFINPTDYDDLNNRMYCSDANGRFVRWNNPSLAGNSHNNCTISSFGTSRATAVTVTPNTNNRVYFGTSNGRVILLDNAHSGSSFTGTQIN
;
A
#
# COMPACT_ATOMS: atom_id res chain seq x y z
N MET A 1 7.37 16.77 25.39
CA MET A 1 7.37 15.88 24.23
C MET A 1 6.38 16.32 23.11
N LYS A 2 5.90 17.58 23.13
CA LYS A 2 5.00 18.16 22.09
C LYS A 2 5.76 18.83 20.90
N TYR A 3 7.07 18.57 20.74
CA TYR A 3 7.88 19.29 19.74
C TYR A 3 8.11 18.56 18.42
N ILE A 4 7.63 17.32 18.27
CA ILE A 4 7.88 16.55 17.03
C ILE A 4 6.92 16.97 15.91
N LEU A 5 5.71 17.43 16.23
CA LEU A 5 4.76 17.94 15.23
C LEU A 5 5.15 19.30 14.65
N ILE A 6 5.91 20.09 15.40
CA ILE A 6 6.36 21.44 14.98
C ILE A 6 7.49 21.37 13.93
N ILE A 7 8.26 20.28 13.89
CA ILE A 7 9.37 20.16 12.92
C ILE A 7 8.87 19.96 11.48
N PHE A 8 7.71 19.35 11.28
CA PHE A 8 7.12 19.23 9.94
C PHE A 8 6.50 20.55 9.43
N ILE A 9 6.08 21.43 10.30
CA ILE A 9 5.50 22.73 9.92
C ILE A 9 6.60 23.76 9.64
N PHE A 10 7.77 23.70 10.29
CA PHE A 10 8.85 24.66 10.08
C PHE A 10 9.69 24.43 8.81
N LEU A 11 9.64 23.25 8.20
CA LEU A 11 10.32 23.00 6.92
C LEU A 11 9.61 23.64 5.71
N PHE A 12 8.38 24.13 5.87
CA PHE A 12 7.61 24.75 4.79
C PHE A 12 7.83 26.25 4.60
N ILE A 13 8.47 26.94 5.57
CA ILE A 13 8.55 28.42 5.59
C ILE A 13 9.85 28.97 4.98
N LEU A 14 10.85 28.16 4.64
CA LEU A 14 12.16 28.65 4.19
C LEU A 14 12.46 28.53 2.69
N PHE A 15 11.47 28.23 1.85
CA PHE A 15 11.65 28.06 0.40
C PHE A 15 11.03 29.15 -0.49
N THR A 16 10.97 30.39 -0.04
CA THR A 16 10.70 31.50 -0.95
C THR A 16 11.98 32.29 -1.24
N GLN A 17 12.89 31.74 -2.00
CA GLN A 17 13.77 32.48 -2.93
C GLN A 17 14.84 31.56 -3.53
N THR A 18 14.54 30.97 -4.65
CA THR A 18 15.41 30.88 -5.84
C THR A 18 14.61 30.34 -7.00
N LYS A 19 14.19 31.23 -7.91
CA LYS A 19 13.66 30.83 -9.22
C LYS A 19 14.82 30.30 -10.04
N ASN A 20 14.83 29.00 -10.31
CA ASN A 20 15.52 28.48 -11.49
C ASN A 20 14.61 27.53 -12.25
N LYS A 21 14.45 27.87 -13.53
CA LYS A 21 13.64 27.23 -14.55
C LYS A 21 14.09 25.79 -14.81
N TYR A 22 13.28 24.80 -14.48
CA TYR A 22 13.19 23.58 -15.24
C TYR A 22 11.70 23.26 -15.43
N SER A 23 11.18 23.61 -16.60
CA SER A 23 9.85 23.18 -17.03
C SER A 23 9.95 21.76 -17.56
N TYR A 24 9.51 20.79 -16.78
CA TYR A 24 9.19 19.46 -17.26
C TYR A 24 7.67 19.39 -17.46
N ASN A 25 7.25 19.45 -18.72
CA ASN A 25 5.87 19.12 -19.11
C ASN A 25 5.67 17.61 -18.99
N ILE A 26 5.32 17.13 -17.80
CA ILE A 26 4.67 15.84 -17.64
C ILE A 26 3.18 16.14 -17.61
N THR A 27 2.52 15.95 -18.73
CA THR A 27 1.05 15.94 -18.80
C THR A 27 0.55 14.72 -18.05
N TYR A 28 0.23 14.91 -16.78
CA TYR A 28 -0.52 13.96 -15.99
C TYR A 28 -1.97 14.01 -16.49
N GLN A 29 -2.38 13.00 -17.24
CA GLN A 29 -3.80 12.84 -17.52
C GLN A 29 -4.46 12.45 -16.20
N LYS A 30 -5.34 13.35 -15.71
CA LYS A 30 -6.26 13.06 -14.62
C LYS A 30 -7.02 11.79 -15.00
N PRO A 31 -7.09 10.77 -14.13
CA PRO A 31 -7.99 9.66 -14.42
C PRO A 31 -9.39 10.24 -14.63
N VAL A 32 -9.93 10.03 -15.82
CA VAL A 32 -11.31 10.38 -16.13
C VAL A 32 -12.15 9.35 -15.39
N ILE A 33 -12.64 9.71 -14.23
CA ILE A 33 -13.69 8.96 -13.55
C ILE A 33 -14.96 9.22 -14.35
N SER A 34 -15.22 8.38 -15.35
CA SER A 34 -16.48 8.39 -16.07
C SER A 34 -17.56 7.83 -15.13
N ASN A 35 -18.70 8.51 -15.08
CA ASN A 35 -19.89 8.13 -14.34
C ASN A 35 -20.18 6.63 -14.47
N LEU A 36 -20.08 5.90 -13.35
CA LEU A 36 -20.51 4.52 -13.22
C LEU A 36 -22.03 4.50 -12.96
N PRO A 37 -22.78 3.55 -13.54
CA PRO A 37 -24.20 3.39 -13.22
C PRO A 37 -24.36 2.93 -11.77
N ALA A 38 -25.33 3.49 -11.08
CA ALA A 38 -25.73 3.08 -9.75
C ALA A 38 -26.37 1.68 -9.79
N GLU A 39 -25.77 0.72 -9.10
CA GLU A 39 -26.44 -0.50 -8.68
C GLU A 39 -26.10 -0.80 -7.22
N SER A 40 -27.15 -1.21 -6.50
CA SER A 40 -27.23 -1.30 -5.05
C SER A 40 -26.52 -2.52 -4.47
N ASP A 41 -25.46 -2.27 -3.68
CA ASP A 41 -25.06 -3.14 -2.57
C ASP A 41 -24.26 -2.32 -1.57
N GLU A 42 -24.81 -2.14 -0.37
CA GLU A 42 -24.29 -1.19 0.63
C GLU A 42 -22.84 -1.49 1.08
N ASP A 43 -22.36 -2.72 0.98
CA ASP A 43 -21.03 -3.09 1.46
C ASP A 43 -19.95 -2.94 0.38
N SER A 44 -20.21 -3.31 -0.84
CA SER A 44 -19.29 -3.11 -1.97
C SER A 44 -19.14 -1.64 -2.39
N GLU A 45 -20.24 -0.86 -2.26
CA GLU A 45 -20.19 0.60 -2.44
C GLU A 45 -19.37 1.28 -1.35
N LYS A 46 -19.42 0.78 -0.10
CA LYS A 46 -18.61 1.31 1.00
C LYS A 46 -17.12 1.11 0.77
N GLU A 47 -16.66 -0.06 0.35
CA GLU A 47 -15.24 -0.30 0.08
C GLU A 47 -14.72 0.52 -1.10
N ARG A 48 -15.46 0.58 -2.21
CA ARG A 48 -15.10 1.45 -3.35
C ARG A 48 -15.07 2.92 -2.96
N SER A 49 -16.01 3.38 -2.13
CA SER A 49 -16.03 4.75 -1.66
C SER A 49 -14.86 5.02 -0.72
N HIS A 50 -14.49 4.09 0.14
CA HIS A 50 -13.39 4.23 1.09
C HIS A 50 -12.04 4.41 0.38
N MET A 51 -11.72 3.59 -0.61
CA MET A 51 -10.47 3.75 -1.38
C MET A 51 -10.44 5.07 -2.14
N GLN A 52 -11.55 5.49 -2.74
CA GLN A 52 -11.64 6.78 -3.42
C GLN A 52 -11.50 7.96 -2.44
N GLU A 53 -12.06 7.84 -1.26
CA GLU A 53 -11.94 8.84 -0.19
C GLU A 53 -10.50 8.93 0.35
N LEU A 54 -9.81 7.79 0.52
CA LEU A 54 -8.40 7.76 0.87
C LEU A 54 -7.55 8.45 -0.21
N ILE A 55 -7.75 8.11 -1.47
CA ILE A 55 -7.06 8.76 -2.60
C ILE A 55 -7.30 10.28 -2.60
N ALA A 56 -8.53 10.72 -2.37
CA ALA A 56 -8.85 12.13 -2.31
C ALA A 56 -8.16 12.82 -1.14
N LEU A 57 -8.16 12.20 0.03
CA LEU A 57 -7.50 12.71 1.23
C LEU A 57 -5.99 12.83 1.04
N GLU A 58 -5.32 11.77 0.59
CA GLU A 58 -3.86 11.77 0.37
C GLU A 58 -3.44 12.82 -0.66
N ASN A 59 -4.19 12.95 -1.76
CA ASN A 59 -3.95 14.02 -2.72
C ASN A 59 -4.14 15.41 -2.11
N GLU A 60 -5.13 15.60 -1.24
CA GLU A 60 -5.35 16.87 -0.54
C GLU A 60 -4.19 17.22 0.41
N LEU A 61 -3.69 16.23 1.16
CA LEU A 61 -2.62 16.41 2.15
C LEU A 61 -1.25 16.62 1.51
N THR A 62 -1.00 16.02 0.37
CA THR A 62 0.35 15.92 -0.22
C THR A 62 0.57 16.78 -1.47
N ARG A 63 -0.50 17.28 -2.12
CA ARG A 63 -0.38 18.13 -3.31
C ARG A 63 0.27 19.49 -2.99
N ASP A 64 1.09 19.97 -3.90
CA ASP A 64 1.57 21.35 -3.91
C ASP A 64 0.39 22.29 -4.24
N PRO A 65 0.03 23.23 -3.34
CA PRO A 65 -1.11 24.14 -3.57
C PRO A 65 -0.98 25.00 -4.83
N ALA A 66 0.24 25.30 -5.26
CA ALA A 66 0.47 26.13 -6.45
C ALA A 66 0.27 25.37 -7.78
N THR A 67 0.52 24.07 -7.78
CA THR A 67 0.44 23.23 -8.98
C THR A 67 -0.76 22.30 -8.97
N GLY A 68 -1.33 22.00 -7.79
CA GLY A 68 -2.36 21.00 -7.58
C GLY A 68 -1.87 19.57 -7.75
N LEU A 69 -0.57 19.35 -7.91
CA LEU A 69 0.06 18.05 -8.12
C LEU A 69 0.83 17.59 -6.87
N VAL A 70 0.91 16.29 -6.64
CA VAL A 70 1.78 15.72 -5.61
C VAL A 70 3.22 15.73 -6.11
N PRO A 71 4.13 16.52 -5.50
CA PRO A 71 5.50 16.73 -5.99
C PRO A 71 6.43 15.57 -5.57
N ARG A 72 6.11 14.36 -5.93
CA ARG A 72 6.83 13.14 -5.53
C ARG A 72 8.31 13.16 -5.93
N GLU A 73 8.67 13.88 -6.98
CA GLU A 73 10.05 14.08 -7.44
C GLU A 73 10.93 14.81 -6.42
N ARG A 74 10.33 15.63 -5.54
CA ARG A 74 11.08 16.37 -4.50
C ARG A 74 11.53 15.48 -3.32
N LEU A 75 11.03 14.28 -3.20
CA LEU A 75 11.37 13.37 -2.08
C LEU A 75 12.88 13.13 -1.99
N ILE A 76 13.55 12.92 -3.12
CA ILE A 76 14.99 12.64 -3.16
C ILE A 76 15.81 13.88 -2.80
N GLU A 77 15.38 15.05 -3.26
CA GLU A 77 16.04 16.31 -2.90
C GLU A 77 15.90 16.59 -1.41
N ALA A 78 14.70 16.37 -0.84
CA ALA A 78 14.43 16.49 0.59
C ALA A 78 15.30 15.50 1.40
N TYR A 79 15.41 14.25 0.95
CA TYR A 79 16.28 13.27 1.58
C TYR A 79 17.76 13.69 1.55
N ALA A 80 18.26 14.10 0.39
CA ALA A 80 19.64 14.60 0.25
C ALA A 80 19.91 15.79 1.17
N TYR A 81 18.98 16.76 1.22
CA TYR A 81 19.07 17.90 2.11
C TYR A 81 19.08 17.49 3.59
N THR A 82 18.17 16.60 4.00
CA THR A 82 18.11 16.08 5.38
C THR A 82 19.44 15.45 5.80
N ARG A 83 20.10 14.71 4.91
CA ARG A 83 21.42 14.13 5.19
C ARG A 83 22.50 15.19 5.41
N THR A 84 22.44 16.32 4.73
CA THR A 84 23.39 17.43 5.01
C THR A 84 23.17 18.03 6.39
N LEU A 85 21.92 18.10 6.85
CA LEU A 85 21.59 18.61 8.19
C LEU A 85 22.05 17.64 9.30
N THR A 86 21.90 16.32 9.09
CA THR A 86 22.32 15.31 10.08
C THR A 86 23.83 15.28 10.26
N SER A 87 24.61 15.58 9.22
CA SER A 87 26.08 15.71 9.33
C SER A 87 26.54 16.90 10.17
N GLN A 88 25.66 17.89 10.35
CA GLN A 88 25.94 19.12 11.11
C GLN A 88 25.39 19.10 12.54
N ARG A 89 24.56 18.11 12.88
CA ARG A 89 23.93 17.97 14.21
C ARG A 89 24.42 16.69 14.87
N GLY A 90 25.05 16.83 16.03
CA GLY A 90 25.35 15.67 16.89
C GLY A 90 24.05 14.98 17.35
N ALA A 91 24.15 13.69 17.70
CA ALA A 91 23.04 12.98 18.34
C ALA A 91 22.62 13.74 19.61
N ILE A 92 21.31 13.84 19.86
CA ILE A 92 20.79 14.42 21.10
C ILE A 92 21.20 13.49 22.23
N SER A 93 22.06 13.98 23.13
CA SER A 93 22.55 13.21 24.26
C SER A 93 21.38 12.77 25.17
N GLY A 94 21.37 11.51 25.58
CA GLY A 94 20.38 10.97 26.50
C GLY A 94 19.05 10.53 25.84
N VAL A 95 18.92 10.61 24.52
CA VAL A 95 17.77 10.05 23.79
C VAL A 95 18.13 8.64 23.32
N ASN A 96 17.33 7.66 23.75
CA ASN A 96 17.40 6.28 23.28
C ASN A 96 16.11 5.92 22.55
N TRP A 97 16.20 5.53 21.29
CA TRP A 97 15.08 5.09 20.49
C TRP A 97 14.88 3.59 20.67
N ILE A 98 13.66 3.21 21.04
CA ILE A 98 13.28 1.81 21.24
C ILE A 98 12.12 1.50 20.30
N GLU A 99 12.32 0.49 19.46
CA GLU A 99 11.28 -0.05 18.61
C GLU A 99 10.17 -0.69 19.45
N ARG A 100 8.91 -0.47 19.07
CA ARG A 100 7.74 -0.92 19.84
C ARG A 100 6.96 -2.04 19.16
N GLY A 101 7.29 -2.39 17.93
CA GLY A 101 6.56 -3.36 17.13
C GLY A 101 5.30 -2.76 16.46
N PRO A 102 4.22 -3.53 16.31
CA PRO A 102 3.83 -4.80 16.98
C PRO A 102 4.58 -6.03 16.48
N SER A 103 4.64 -7.12 17.27
CA SER A 103 5.25 -8.38 16.83
C SER A 103 4.26 -9.37 16.20
N ASN A 104 2.97 -9.13 16.31
CA ASN A 104 1.89 -10.01 15.86
C ASN A 104 1.01 -9.39 14.75
N VAL A 105 1.40 -8.26 14.22
CA VAL A 105 0.74 -7.56 13.11
C VAL A 105 1.81 -7.10 12.16
N SER A 106 1.62 -7.34 10.88
CA SER A 106 2.53 -6.84 9.86
C SER A 106 1.82 -5.80 8.97
N GLY A 107 2.03 -5.79 7.68
CA GLY A 107 1.42 -4.78 6.82
C GLY A 107 1.72 -5.03 5.35
N ARG A 108 1.41 -4.08 4.52
CA ARG A 108 1.43 -4.14 3.07
C ARG A 108 2.74 -4.69 2.50
N THR A 109 2.64 -5.85 1.87
CA THR A 109 3.76 -6.62 1.33
C THR A 109 3.54 -6.95 -0.14
N ARG A 110 4.45 -6.49 -1.02
CA ARG A 110 4.35 -6.73 -2.47
C ARG A 110 5.45 -7.62 -3.03
N ALA A 111 6.57 -7.74 -2.36
CA ALA A 111 7.72 -8.50 -2.87
C ALA A 111 8.06 -9.66 -1.94
N MET A 112 8.16 -10.87 -2.53
CA MET A 112 8.61 -12.08 -1.84
C MET A 112 9.53 -12.89 -2.74
N MET A 113 10.47 -13.63 -2.13
CA MET A 113 11.37 -14.54 -2.83
C MET A 113 11.81 -15.67 -1.88
N VAL A 114 11.76 -16.90 -2.35
CA VAL A 114 12.43 -18.03 -1.69
C VAL A 114 13.93 -17.88 -1.92
N ASP A 115 14.74 -17.97 -0.87
CA ASP A 115 16.19 -17.83 -0.99
C ASP A 115 16.77 -18.99 -1.84
N PRO A 116 17.37 -18.72 -3.00
CA PRO A 116 17.91 -19.78 -3.87
C PRO A 116 19.16 -20.45 -3.29
N ASN A 117 19.76 -19.87 -2.25
CA ASN A 117 20.94 -20.39 -1.58
C ASN A 117 20.62 -21.27 -0.36
N ASP A 118 19.34 -21.36 0.04
CA ASP A 118 18.89 -22.26 1.09
C ASP A 118 18.38 -23.60 0.50
N PRO A 119 19.14 -24.68 0.60
CA PRO A 119 18.70 -25.98 0.09
C PRO A 119 17.48 -26.56 0.80
N THR A 120 17.13 -26.03 1.99
CA THR A 120 15.92 -26.44 2.73
C THR A 120 14.69 -25.67 2.25
N GLN A 121 14.87 -24.59 1.47
CA GLN A 121 13.81 -23.72 0.95
C GLN A 121 12.90 -23.12 2.02
N LYS A 122 13.41 -22.94 3.22
CA LYS A 122 12.70 -22.34 4.36
C LYS A 122 12.96 -20.84 4.50
N THR A 123 14.06 -20.38 3.92
CA THR A 123 14.44 -18.97 3.99
C THR A 123 13.64 -18.17 2.97
N ILE A 124 12.95 -17.15 3.45
CA ILE A 124 12.16 -16.21 2.65
C ILE A 124 12.69 -14.79 2.81
N TRP A 125 12.79 -14.10 1.69
CA TRP A 125 12.95 -12.66 1.61
C TRP A 125 11.62 -12.03 1.34
N ALA A 126 11.28 -10.96 2.06
CA ALA A 126 10.07 -10.19 1.84
C ALA A 126 10.31 -8.71 2.04
N ALA A 127 9.49 -7.90 1.38
CA ALA A 127 9.62 -6.45 1.48
C ALA A 127 8.27 -5.75 1.60
N GLY A 128 8.19 -4.90 2.62
CA GLY A 128 7.05 -4.00 2.85
C GLY A 128 7.15 -2.74 2.02
N VAL A 129 6.01 -2.22 1.61
CA VAL A 129 5.91 -1.01 0.78
C VAL A 129 6.43 0.23 1.51
N GLY A 130 6.29 0.29 2.82
CA GLY A 130 6.84 1.37 3.64
C GLY A 130 7.95 0.94 4.59
N GLY A 131 8.24 -0.38 4.70
CA GLY A 131 9.05 -0.96 5.77
C GLY A 131 10.42 -1.53 5.37
N GLY A 132 10.74 -1.59 4.07
CA GLY A 132 12.03 -2.10 3.61
C GLY A 132 12.12 -3.62 3.47
N LEU A 133 13.35 -4.15 3.45
CA LEU A 133 13.66 -5.55 3.15
C LEU A 133 13.95 -6.34 4.43
N PHE A 134 13.33 -7.51 4.53
CA PHE A 134 13.47 -8.46 5.63
C PHE A 134 13.84 -9.86 5.14
N LYS A 135 14.44 -10.63 6.03
CA LYS A 135 14.76 -12.05 5.82
C LYS A 135 14.24 -12.89 6.99
N CYS A 136 13.52 -13.95 6.70
CA CYS A 136 13.15 -15.01 7.64
C CYS A 136 13.92 -16.28 7.29
N ILE A 137 14.67 -16.84 8.23
CA ILE A 137 15.50 -18.03 7.99
C ILE A 137 14.74 -19.35 8.10
N ASP A 138 13.60 -19.36 8.81
CA ASP A 138 12.70 -20.51 8.90
C ASP A 138 11.24 -20.06 8.94
N ILE A 139 10.63 -19.93 7.78
CA ILE A 139 9.21 -19.57 7.62
C ILE A 139 8.25 -20.67 8.09
N THR A 140 8.76 -21.90 8.30
CA THR A 140 7.93 -23.01 8.78
C THR A 140 7.69 -22.98 10.29
N SER A 141 8.46 -22.17 11.02
CA SER A 141 8.28 -21.94 12.45
C SER A 141 6.85 -21.52 12.79
N SER A 142 6.38 -21.90 13.97
CA SER A 142 5.12 -21.37 14.55
C SER A 142 5.25 -19.89 14.96
N ASN A 143 6.45 -19.40 15.16
CA ASN A 143 6.78 -18.00 15.45
C ASN A 143 7.98 -17.59 14.57
N PRO A 144 7.76 -17.25 13.29
CA PRO A 144 8.82 -16.87 12.38
C PRO A 144 9.52 -15.60 12.87
N GLN A 145 10.83 -15.55 12.70
CA GLN A 145 11.65 -14.40 13.07
C GLN A 145 12.11 -13.70 11.81
N TRP A 146 11.65 -12.47 11.63
CA TRP A 146 12.03 -11.61 10.53
C TRP A 146 13.11 -10.63 10.96
N THR A 147 14.21 -10.61 10.23
CA THR A 147 15.33 -9.71 10.49
C THR A 147 15.36 -8.63 9.41
N PRO A 148 15.28 -7.34 9.78
CA PRO A 148 15.45 -6.25 8.82
C PRO A 148 16.88 -6.26 8.30
N ILE A 149 17.04 -6.09 6.98
CA ILE A 149 18.37 -6.10 6.35
C ILE A 149 19.10 -4.77 6.57
N ASN A 150 18.38 -3.66 6.40
CA ASN A 150 18.91 -2.33 6.64
C ASN A 150 17.76 -1.33 6.79
N ASN A 151 17.63 -0.73 7.96
CA ASN A 151 16.61 0.29 8.24
C ASN A 151 16.95 1.67 7.69
N PHE A 152 18.07 1.81 6.98
CA PHE A 152 18.58 3.08 6.47
C PHE A 152 18.87 3.07 4.96
N PHE A 153 18.22 2.21 4.20
CA PHE A 153 18.19 2.38 2.76
C PHE A 153 17.66 3.77 2.39
N SER A 154 18.22 4.36 1.36
CA SER A 154 17.76 5.70 0.90
C SER A 154 16.32 5.69 0.40
N ASN A 155 15.74 4.52 0.18
CA ASN A 155 14.33 4.32 -0.07
C ASN A 155 13.89 2.95 0.44
N MET A 156 12.82 2.93 1.23
CA MET A 156 12.29 1.72 1.87
C MET A 156 11.06 1.14 1.15
N ALA A 157 10.56 1.82 0.11
CA ALA A 157 9.40 1.36 -0.65
C ALA A 157 9.79 0.28 -1.65
N ILE A 158 9.91 -0.97 -1.20
CA ILE A 158 10.39 -2.08 -2.03
C ILE A 158 9.21 -2.91 -2.53
N CYS A 159 9.01 -2.93 -3.85
CA CYS A 159 7.87 -3.57 -4.49
C CYS A 159 8.23 -4.75 -5.40
N ALA A 160 9.51 -4.97 -5.67
CA ALA A 160 9.99 -6.07 -6.50
C ALA A 160 11.30 -6.64 -5.96
N ILE A 161 11.45 -7.96 -6.03
CA ILE A 161 12.69 -8.67 -5.70
C ILE A 161 12.92 -9.80 -6.71
N ALA A 162 14.17 -10.02 -7.11
CA ALA A 162 14.55 -11.09 -8.00
C ALA A 162 16.00 -11.53 -7.73
N TYR A 163 16.33 -12.76 -8.12
CA TYR A 163 17.71 -13.25 -8.13
C TYR A 163 18.14 -13.66 -9.54
N ASN A 164 19.45 -13.79 -9.75
CA ASN A 164 20.00 -14.29 -11.00
C ASN A 164 20.12 -15.82 -10.96
N PRO A 165 19.33 -16.59 -11.74
CA PRO A 165 19.41 -18.04 -11.74
C PRO A 165 20.75 -18.63 -12.19
N LEU A 166 21.57 -17.86 -12.94
CA LEU A 166 22.92 -18.25 -13.35
C LEU A 166 23.99 -17.94 -12.30
N ASN A 167 23.66 -17.10 -11.33
CA ASN A 167 24.52 -16.76 -10.20
C ASN A 167 23.66 -16.41 -8.98
N THR A 168 23.32 -17.41 -8.19
CA THR A 168 22.42 -17.29 -7.03
C THR A 168 22.96 -16.40 -5.90
N GLN A 169 24.14 -15.82 -6.03
CA GLN A 169 24.64 -14.77 -5.13
C GLN A 169 24.21 -13.37 -5.57
N GLU A 170 23.68 -13.22 -6.78
CA GLU A 170 23.21 -11.93 -7.28
C GLU A 170 21.71 -11.77 -7.06
N PHE A 171 21.37 -10.83 -6.17
CA PHE A 171 19.98 -10.42 -5.90
C PHE A 171 19.75 -8.98 -6.35
N TYR A 172 18.50 -8.67 -6.66
CA TYR A 172 18.06 -7.33 -7.03
C TYR A 172 16.75 -7.00 -6.33
N PHE A 173 16.61 -5.78 -5.82
CA PHE A 173 15.30 -5.27 -5.46
C PHE A 173 15.04 -3.92 -6.14
N GLY A 174 13.76 -3.69 -6.47
CA GLY A 174 13.25 -2.48 -7.09
C GLY A 174 12.34 -1.70 -6.15
N THR A 175 12.42 -0.38 -6.23
CA THR A 175 11.69 0.52 -5.34
C THR A 175 10.61 1.32 -6.06
N GLY A 176 9.66 1.83 -5.29
CA GLY A 176 8.55 2.67 -5.69
C GLY A 176 7.28 1.90 -6.00
N GLU A 177 6.22 2.23 -5.28
CA GLU A 177 4.89 1.66 -5.48
C GLU A 177 4.20 2.31 -6.67
N GLY A 178 4.05 1.58 -7.76
CA GLY A 178 3.62 2.11 -9.05
C GLY A 178 2.15 1.82 -9.42
N TRP A 179 1.27 1.58 -8.46
CA TRP A 179 -0.09 1.10 -8.70
C TRP A 179 -1.17 2.18 -8.60
N PHE A 180 -0.77 3.47 -8.60
CA PHE A 180 -1.65 4.65 -8.54
C PHE A 180 -2.40 4.87 -7.24
N ASN A 181 -2.16 4.08 -6.20
CA ASN A 181 -2.67 4.37 -4.87
C ASN A 181 -2.17 5.74 -4.39
N ALA A 182 -3.01 6.43 -3.63
CA ALA A 182 -2.74 7.81 -3.24
C ALA A 182 -1.52 7.96 -2.33
N ASP A 183 -1.31 7.00 -1.44
CA ASP A 183 -0.20 6.90 -0.52
C ASP A 183 1.07 6.27 -1.13
N ALA A 184 1.08 6.03 -2.46
CA ALA A 184 2.20 5.41 -3.17
C ALA A 184 3.51 6.18 -2.95
N ILE A 185 4.49 5.50 -2.39
CA ILE A 185 5.81 6.07 -2.13
C ILE A 185 6.65 5.99 -3.40
N ARG A 186 7.17 7.15 -3.84
CA ARG A 186 8.14 7.20 -4.93
C ARG A 186 9.41 6.43 -4.59
N GLY A 187 9.85 5.59 -5.50
CA GLY A 187 11.10 4.86 -5.39
C GLY A 187 12.33 5.66 -5.79
N PHE A 188 13.47 4.99 -5.67
CA PHE A 188 14.78 5.52 -6.04
C PHE A 188 15.65 4.45 -6.70
N GLY A 189 15.11 3.77 -7.71
CA GLY A 189 15.85 2.83 -8.55
C GLY A 189 15.93 1.40 -8.03
N ILE A 190 16.99 0.73 -8.44
CA ILE A 190 17.27 -0.69 -8.16
C ILE A 190 18.52 -0.81 -7.31
N TRP A 191 18.49 -1.73 -6.33
CA TRP A 191 19.66 -2.15 -5.56
C TRP A 191 20.07 -3.56 -5.95
N LYS A 192 21.39 -3.81 -5.91
CA LYS A 192 21.99 -5.11 -6.18
C LYS A 192 22.76 -5.59 -4.95
N SER A 193 22.64 -6.87 -4.66
CA SER A 193 23.58 -7.65 -3.86
C SER A 193 24.37 -8.58 -4.77
N SER A 194 25.62 -8.85 -4.43
CA SER A 194 26.50 -9.83 -5.12
C SER A 194 27.03 -10.89 -4.16
N ASP A 195 26.46 -10.97 -2.96
CA ASP A 195 26.91 -11.83 -1.85
C ASP A 195 25.72 -12.51 -1.12
N GLY A 196 24.68 -12.87 -1.88
CA GLY A 196 23.51 -13.56 -1.36
C GLY A 196 22.67 -12.71 -0.40
N GLY A 197 22.65 -11.39 -0.60
CA GLY A 197 21.82 -10.46 0.18
C GLY A 197 22.47 -9.93 1.46
N ASN A 198 23.76 -10.18 1.70
CA ASN A 198 24.45 -9.66 2.90
C ASN A 198 24.77 -8.17 2.77
N THR A 199 25.17 -7.73 1.58
CA THR A 199 25.39 -6.31 1.30
C THR A 199 24.63 -5.86 0.04
N TRP A 200 24.20 -4.58 0.03
CA TRP A 200 23.39 -4.02 -1.03
C TRP A 200 23.91 -2.66 -1.48
N ASN A 201 24.00 -2.48 -2.77
CA ASN A 201 24.42 -1.23 -3.40
C ASN A 201 23.39 -0.79 -4.44
N GLN A 202 23.07 0.50 -4.44
CA GLN A 202 22.20 1.09 -5.46
C GLN A 202 22.91 1.08 -6.82
N LEU A 203 22.19 0.66 -7.86
CA LEU A 203 22.68 0.72 -9.23
C LEU A 203 22.62 2.18 -9.74
N ALA A 204 23.78 2.78 -9.95
CA ALA A 204 23.87 4.19 -10.37
C ALA A 204 23.13 4.49 -11.68
N ALA A 205 23.01 3.50 -12.58
CA ALA A 205 22.25 3.63 -13.83
C ALA A 205 20.73 3.75 -13.63
N THR A 206 20.21 3.59 -12.39
CA THR A 206 18.78 3.56 -12.11
C THR A 206 18.29 4.69 -11.22
N THR A 207 19.08 5.75 -11.03
CA THR A 207 18.71 6.90 -10.19
C THR A 207 17.79 7.92 -10.88
N GLY A 208 17.55 7.78 -12.19
CA GLY A 208 16.74 8.69 -13.00
C GLY A 208 15.23 8.38 -12.95
N THR A 209 14.45 9.26 -13.54
CA THR A 209 12.97 9.24 -13.54
C THR A 209 12.34 7.97 -14.09
N ASN A 210 13.05 7.26 -14.96
CA ASN A 210 12.60 5.99 -15.53
C ASN A 210 12.41 4.89 -14.48
N TYR A 211 13.03 5.02 -13.32
CA TYR A 211 13.09 3.99 -12.28
C TYR A 211 12.47 4.44 -10.95
N TYR A 212 11.59 5.43 -10.98
CA TYR A 212 10.89 5.88 -9.78
C TYR A 212 9.79 4.93 -9.32
N TYR A 213 9.32 4.05 -10.22
CA TYR A 213 8.27 3.09 -9.92
C TYR A 213 8.58 1.78 -10.63
N ILE A 214 9.09 0.80 -9.88
CA ILE A 214 9.46 -0.52 -10.42
C ILE A 214 8.42 -1.51 -9.95
N LYS A 215 7.58 -1.96 -10.88
CA LYS A 215 6.48 -2.89 -10.60
C LYS A 215 6.95 -4.34 -10.48
N LYS A 216 7.89 -4.75 -11.35
CA LYS A 216 8.42 -6.11 -11.33
C LYS A 216 9.87 -6.16 -11.83
N LEU A 217 10.63 -7.06 -11.26
CA LEU A 217 11.98 -7.42 -11.73
C LEU A 217 12.01 -8.90 -12.08
N VAL A 218 12.61 -9.24 -13.22
CA VAL A 218 12.90 -10.62 -13.58
C VAL A 218 14.32 -10.74 -14.15
N VAL A 219 14.97 -11.87 -13.87
CA VAL A 219 16.26 -12.19 -14.48
C VAL A 219 16.08 -13.41 -15.37
N HIS A 220 16.45 -13.27 -16.63
CA HIS A 220 16.26 -14.31 -17.64
C HIS A 220 17.16 -15.53 -17.33
N PRO A 221 16.58 -16.73 -17.17
CA PRO A 221 17.31 -17.89 -16.67
C PRO A 221 18.40 -18.40 -17.62
N GLY A 222 18.29 -18.14 -18.93
CA GLY A 222 19.27 -18.58 -19.92
C GLY A 222 20.36 -17.56 -20.23
N THR A 223 20.17 -16.26 -19.92
CA THR A 223 21.12 -15.20 -20.30
C THR A 223 21.62 -14.36 -19.14
N GLY A 224 20.97 -14.41 -17.97
CA GLY A 224 21.26 -13.55 -16.83
C GLY A 224 20.89 -12.07 -17.07
N HIS A 225 20.16 -11.75 -18.14
CA HIS A 225 19.73 -10.39 -18.40
C HIS A 225 18.65 -9.97 -17.39
N LEU A 226 18.85 -8.80 -16.78
CA LEU A 226 17.89 -8.22 -15.85
C LEU A 226 16.89 -7.34 -16.60
N TYR A 227 15.60 -7.55 -16.34
CA TYR A 227 14.50 -6.73 -16.85
C TYR A 227 13.79 -6.03 -15.71
N ALA A 228 13.48 -4.75 -15.92
CA ALA A 228 12.74 -3.92 -14.99
C ALA A 228 11.46 -3.39 -15.67
N ALA A 229 10.31 -3.86 -15.22
CA ALA A 229 9.00 -3.33 -15.58
C ALA A 229 8.74 -2.05 -14.78
N THR A 230 8.60 -0.94 -15.48
CA THR A 230 8.44 0.38 -14.86
C THR A 230 7.25 1.13 -15.46
N ARG A 231 6.87 2.25 -14.85
CA ARG A 231 5.88 3.19 -15.43
C ARG A 231 6.40 3.94 -16.67
N GLN A 232 7.70 3.82 -17.00
CA GLN A 232 8.33 4.54 -18.13
C GLN A 232 8.81 3.61 -19.24
N GLY A 233 8.55 2.31 -19.13
CA GLY A 233 8.91 1.31 -20.10
C GLY A 233 9.46 0.03 -19.47
N LEU A 234 9.75 -0.94 -20.32
CA LEU A 234 10.54 -2.10 -19.97
C LEU A 234 12.03 -1.81 -20.25
N PHE A 235 12.84 -1.90 -19.23
CA PHE A 235 14.28 -1.68 -19.33
C PHE A 235 15.04 -2.99 -19.16
N ARG A 236 16.07 -3.21 -19.99
CA ARG A 236 16.95 -4.38 -19.96
C ARG A 236 18.38 -4.00 -19.66
N SER A 237 19.00 -4.73 -18.76
CA SER A 237 20.45 -4.75 -18.57
C SER A 237 21.01 -6.10 -19.00
N THR A 238 22.10 -6.09 -19.78
CA THR A 238 22.85 -7.29 -20.21
C THR A 238 24.16 -7.45 -19.45
N ASN A 239 24.44 -6.57 -18.49
CA ASN A 239 25.72 -6.48 -17.77
C ASN A 239 25.53 -6.33 -16.25
N GLY A 240 24.51 -7.03 -15.71
CA GLY A 240 24.27 -7.10 -14.26
C GLY A 240 23.88 -5.77 -13.61
N GLY A 241 23.22 -4.88 -14.37
CA GLY A 241 22.73 -3.60 -13.86
C GLY A 241 23.68 -2.42 -14.05
N THR A 242 24.85 -2.61 -14.67
CA THR A 242 25.80 -1.51 -14.91
C THR A 242 25.22 -0.47 -15.88
N SER A 243 24.44 -0.90 -16.87
CA SER A 243 23.69 -0.03 -17.78
C SER A 243 22.37 -0.67 -18.18
N PHE A 244 21.42 0.15 -18.59
CA PHE A 244 20.11 -0.28 -19.06
C PHE A 244 19.75 0.39 -20.38
N SER A 245 18.98 -0.33 -21.20
CA SER A 245 18.34 0.20 -22.40
C SER A 245 16.84 -0.05 -22.34
N LYS A 246 16.03 0.91 -22.78
CA LYS A 246 14.60 0.72 -22.98
C LYS A 246 14.38 -0.23 -24.14
N VAL A 247 13.68 -1.34 -23.92
CA VAL A 247 13.43 -2.38 -24.92
C VAL A 247 11.97 -2.46 -25.36
N LEU A 248 11.03 -1.97 -24.54
CA LEU A 248 9.61 -1.92 -24.87
C LEU A 248 8.96 -0.69 -24.20
N GLY A 249 8.00 -0.07 -24.90
CA GLY A 249 7.28 1.11 -24.50
C GLY A 249 7.16 2.11 -25.65
N ASN A 250 6.64 3.31 -25.41
CA ASN A 250 6.54 4.35 -26.44
C ASN A 250 7.93 4.65 -27.03
N GLY A 251 7.99 4.66 -28.37
CA GLY A 251 9.22 4.81 -29.13
C GLY A 251 9.99 3.51 -29.39
N THR A 252 9.54 2.37 -28.86
CA THR A 252 10.18 1.05 -29.05
C THR A 252 9.17 -0.06 -29.40
N GLY A 253 8.08 0.31 -30.09
CA GLY A 253 7.11 -0.64 -30.64
C GLY A 253 5.77 -0.73 -29.89
N ALA A 254 5.65 -0.12 -28.72
CA ALA A 254 4.37 0.00 -27.99
C ALA A 254 3.87 1.43 -27.98
N ALA A 255 2.56 1.61 -27.80
CA ALA A 255 1.91 2.93 -27.74
C ALA A 255 2.00 3.54 -26.33
N SER A 256 1.95 2.72 -25.28
CA SER A 256 2.09 3.14 -23.88
C SER A 256 3.49 2.84 -23.33
N ASN A 257 3.83 3.51 -22.24
CA ASN A 257 5.06 3.26 -21.49
C ASN A 257 4.85 2.36 -20.29
N GLU A 258 3.64 2.29 -19.74
CA GLU A 258 3.41 1.68 -18.45
C GLU A 258 3.36 0.15 -18.56
N ILE A 259 4.46 -0.48 -18.18
CA ILE A 259 4.52 -1.94 -18.09
C ILE A 259 3.89 -2.36 -16.76
N THR A 260 2.82 -3.13 -16.83
CA THR A 260 2.09 -3.60 -15.64
C THR A 260 2.70 -4.87 -15.06
N ASP A 261 3.17 -5.75 -15.94
CA ASP A 261 3.80 -6.99 -15.54
C ASP A 261 4.80 -7.51 -16.60
N ILE A 262 5.70 -8.39 -16.20
CA ILE A 262 6.59 -9.14 -17.07
C ILE A 262 6.76 -10.55 -16.50
N ASP A 263 6.66 -11.57 -17.36
CA ASP A 263 6.91 -12.94 -17.00
C ASP A 263 7.72 -13.68 -18.08
N ILE A 264 8.35 -14.78 -17.67
CA ILE A 264 9.25 -15.58 -18.53
C ILE A 264 8.79 -17.03 -18.53
N SER A 265 8.46 -17.57 -19.72
CA SER A 265 8.12 -18.98 -19.84
C SER A 265 9.35 -19.88 -19.60
N ALA A 266 9.10 -21.15 -19.35
CA ALA A 266 10.15 -22.16 -19.17
C ALA A 266 11.12 -22.31 -20.38
N SER A 267 10.71 -21.84 -21.58
CA SER A 267 11.60 -21.77 -22.76
C SER A 267 12.45 -20.51 -22.82
N GLY A 268 12.29 -19.57 -21.89
CA GLY A 268 12.96 -18.27 -21.92
C GLY A 268 12.25 -17.21 -22.76
N ARG A 269 11.05 -17.48 -23.30
CA ARG A 269 10.25 -16.47 -24.00
C ARG A 269 9.67 -15.49 -22.99
N LEU A 270 9.81 -14.20 -23.26
CA LEU A 270 9.31 -13.13 -22.41
C LEU A 270 7.90 -12.71 -22.84
N PHE A 271 7.08 -12.36 -21.86
CA PHE A 271 5.76 -11.75 -22.05
C PHE A 271 5.66 -10.52 -21.17
N ALA A 272 5.09 -9.44 -21.70
CA ALA A 272 4.90 -8.17 -20.97
C ALA A 272 3.49 -7.65 -21.17
N GLY A 273 2.83 -7.28 -20.08
CA GLY A 273 1.56 -6.57 -20.07
C GLY A 273 1.80 -5.07 -20.06
N ILE A 274 1.03 -4.33 -20.86
CA ILE A 274 1.13 -2.87 -20.98
C ILE A 274 -0.25 -2.25 -20.78
N ASP A 275 -0.30 -1.22 -19.96
CA ASP A 275 -1.49 -0.46 -19.62
C ASP A 275 -2.00 0.42 -20.79
N ASN A 276 -3.10 1.15 -20.54
CA ASN A 276 -3.74 2.09 -21.47
C ASN A 276 -4.23 1.46 -22.78
N ALA A 277 -4.86 0.31 -22.67
CA ALA A 277 -5.39 -0.48 -23.78
C ALA A 277 -4.34 -0.93 -24.80
N ASP A 278 -3.06 -0.92 -24.43
CA ASP A 278 -2.00 -1.38 -25.34
C ASP A 278 -1.95 -2.91 -25.41
N GLY A 279 -1.89 -3.62 -24.26
CA GLY A 279 -2.13 -5.07 -24.21
C GLY A 279 -0.88 -5.90 -23.94
N ILE A 280 -0.76 -7.09 -24.56
CA ILE A 280 0.31 -8.05 -24.32
C ILE A 280 1.30 -8.08 -25.47
N TYR A 281 2.58 -8.15 -25.12
CA TYR A 281 3.70 -8.30 -26.04
C TYR A 281 4.54 -9.52 -25.67
N THR A 282 5.19 -10.11 -26.69
CA THR A 282 6.15 -11.22 -26.51
C THR A 282 7.45 -10.96 -27.24
N SER A 283 8.54 -11.49 -26.70
CA SER A 283 9.86 -11.47 -27.35
C SER A 283 10.63 -12.77 -27.04
N THR A 284 11.46 -13.22 -27.95
CA THR A 284 12.37 -14.35 -27.77
C THR A 284 13.76 -13.93 -27.32
N THR A 285 14.17 -12.70 -27.63
CA THR A 285 15.50 -12.18 -27.28
C THR A 285 15.45 -11.09 -26.21
N GLY A 286 14.25 -10.49 -25.99
CA GLY A 286 14.07 -9.35 -25.11
C GLY A 286 14.79 -8.08 -25.56
N ALA A 287 15.26 -8.01 -26.81
CA ALA A 287 15.92 -6.84 -27.38
C ALA A 287 14.89 -5.82 -27.89
N ALA A 288 15.31 -4.57 -28.01
CA ALA A 288 14.49 -3.56 -28.70
C ALA A 288 14.27 -3.99 -30.15
N GLY A 289 13.01 -3.84 -30.61
CA GLY A 289 12.62 -4.23 -31.97
C GLY A 289 12.23 -5.70 -32.14
N ASP A 290 12.40 -6.56 -31.12
CA ASP A 290 11.99 -7.98 -31.16
C ASP A 290 10.65 -8.25 -30.44
N TRP A 291 9.97 -7.22 -30.01
CA TRP A 291 8.71 -7.35 -29.32
C TRP A 291 7.54 -7.35 -30.30
N THR A 292 6.71 -8.39 -30.24
CA THR A 292 5.52 -8.56 -31.08
C THR A 292 4.27 -8.45 -30.23
N LYS A 293 3.33 -7.62 -30.64
CA LYS A 293 2.01 -7.46 -30.02
C LYS A 293 1.15 -8.69 -30.28
N LEU A 294 0.54 -9.23 -29.21
CA LEU A 294 -0.24 -10.46 -29.27
C LEU A 294 -1.76 -10.22 -29.31
N ASN A 295 -2.24 -9.11 -28.79
CA ASN A 295 -3.68 -8.81 -28.77
C ASN A 295 -4.14 -8.23 -30.12
N THR A 296 -4.43 -9.11 -31.05
CA THR A 296 -5.02 -8.82 -32.35
C THR A 296 -6.50 -9.22 -32.38
N LEU A 297 -7.29 -8.72 -33.33
CA LEU A 297 -8.71 -9.09 -33.49
C LEU A 297 -8.93 -10.59 -33.61
N ALA A 298 -7.96 -11.31 -34.17
CA ALA A 298 -8.04 -12.75 -34.37
C ALA A 298 -7.54 -13.57 -33.17
N SER A 299 -6.88 -12.94 -32.19
CA SER A 299 -6.23 -13.66 -31.09
C SER A 299 -7.21 -14.13 -29.99
N GLY A 300 -8.40 -13.56 -29.91
CA GLY A 300 -9.35 -13.81 -28.82
C GLY A 300 -9.02 -13.05 -27.52
N PHE A 301 -7.97 -12.21 -27.52
CA PHE A 301 -7.64 -11.30 -26.42
C PHE A 301 -8.20 -9.91 -26.70
N PRO A 302 -8.65 -9.12 -25.69
CA PRO A 302 -9.19 -7.79 -25.93
C PRO A 302 -8.17 -6.85 -26.60
N THR A 303 -8.68 -5.95 -27.44
CA THR A 303 -7.88 -4.96 -28.16
C THR A 303 -8.14 -3.53 -27.70
N ALA A 304 -9.03 -3.35 -26.72
CA ALA A 304 -9.42 -2.06 -26.15
C ALA A 304 -9.92 -2.25 -24.72
N SER A 305 -10.06 -1.15 -23.98
CA SER A 305 -10.63 -1.12 -22.63
C SER A 305 -9.89 -2.05 -21.65
N MET A 306 -8.58 -1.98 -21.66
CA MET A 306 -7.69 -2.71 -20.74
C MET A 306 -6.85 -1.70 -19.96
N GLY A 307 -6.75 -1.91 -18.67
CA GLY A 307 -5.78 -1.28 -17.80
C GLY A 307 -4.67 -2.25 -17.42
N ARG A 308 -4.55 -2.56 -16.12
CA ARG A 308 -3.57 -3.51 -15.60
C ARG A 308 -3.76 -4.91 -16.19
N ILE A 309 -2.66 -5.52 -16.56
CA ILE A 309 -2.59 -6.92 -17.00
C ILE A 309 -1.58 -7.62 -16.10
N GLU A 310 -2.01 -8.69 -15.45
CA GLU A 310 -1.17 -9.58 -14.65
C GLU A 310 -0.98 -10.89 -15.39
N LEU A 311 0.25 -11.38 -15.50
CA LEU A 311 0.64 -12.53 -16.31
C LEU A 311 1.16 -13.67 -15.43
N ALA A 312 0.86 -14.90 -15.80
CA ALA A 312 1.44 -16.09 -15.19
C ALA A 312 1.74 -17.15 -16.25
N CYS A 313 3.00 -17.36 -16.55
CA CYS A 313 3.49 -18.45 -17.41
C CYS A 313 3.49 -19.76 -16.62
N ALA A 314 3.06 -20.85 -17.25
CA ALA A 314 3.11 -22.18 -16.62
C ALA A 314 4.55 -22.73 -16.64
N PRO A 315 5.17 -23.01 -15.47
CA PRO A 315 6.53 -23.56 -15.46
C PRO A 315 6.61 -24.99 -16.06
N SER A 316 5.49 -25.76 -15.99
CA SER A 316 5.40 -27.12 -16.52
C SER A 316 5.14 -27.18 -18.03
N ASN A 317 4.72 -26.07 -18.66
CA ASN A 317 4.42 -26.04 -20.12
C ASN A 317 4.77 -24.67 -20.72
N THR A 318 5.76 -24.66 -21.59
CA THR A 318 6.31 -23.45 -22.20
C THR A 318 5.32 -22.65 -23.06
N ASN A 319 4.20 -23.28 -23.46
CA ASN A 319 3.20 -22.67 -24.34
C ASN A 319 1.97 -22.19 -23.59
N THR A 320 1.83 -22.57 -22.31
CA THR A 320 0.65 -22.19 -21.51
C THR A 320 0.95 -20.97 -20.64
N LEU A 321 0.08 -19.98 -20.74
CA LEU A 321 0.09 -18.81 -19.87
C LEU A 321 -1.32 -18.29 -19.64
N TYR A 322 -1.47 -17.59 -18.52
CA TYR A 322 -2.69 -16.95 -18.09
C TYR A 322 -2.50 -15.44 -18.01
N ALA A 323 -3.56 -14.69 -18.23
CA ALA A 323 -3.59 -13.25 -18.06
C ALA A 323 -4.88 -12.83 -17.35
N MET A 324 -4.75 -12.09 -16.27
CA MET A 324 -5.87 -11.38 -15.63
C MET A 324 -5.84 -9.93 -16.10
N VAL A 325 -7.00 -9.42 -16.51
CA VAL A 325 -7.11 -8.11 -17.15
C VAL A 325 -8.07 -7.23 -16.37
N GLU A 326 -7.59 -6.06 -15.97
CA GLU A 326 -8.39 -4.98 -15.39
C GLU A 326 -9.06 -4.14 -16.50
N SER A 327 -10.28 -3.69 -16.23
CA SER A 327 -10.94 -2.64 -16.99
C SER A 327 -11.85 -1.83 -16.09
N ALA A 328 -11.74 -0.52 -16.16
CA ALA A 328 -12.57 0.41 -15.38
C ALA A 328 -12.62 0.04 -13.89
N THR A 329 -11.47 -0.27 -13.32
CA THR A 329 -11.22 -0.66 -11.92
C THR A 329 -11.60 -2.10 -11.54
N THR A 330 -12.35 -2.83 -12.36
CA THR A 330 -12.84 -4.19 -12.06
C THR A 330 -12.04 -5.26 -12.80
N LEU A 331 -12.11 -6.51 -12.35
CA LEU A 331 -11.62 -7.64 -13.11
C LEU A 331 -12.47 -7.83 -14.37
N GLN A 332 -11.94 -7.42 -15.53
CA GLN A 332 -12.61 -7.61 -16.80
C GLN A 332 -12.81 -9.09 -17.09
N ASN A 333 -11.71 -9.84 -17.20
CA ASN A 333 -11.71 -11.28 -17.44
C ASN A 333 -10.36 -11.92 -17.09
N ILE A 334 -10.37 -13.25 -17.10
CA ILE A 334 -9.19 -14.10 -17.06
C ILE A 334 -9.08 -14.81 -18.41
N TYR A 335 -7.90 -14.85 -18.97
CA TYR A 335 -7.62 -15.47 -20.27
C TYR A 335 -6.57 -16.55 -20.15
N LYS A 336 -6.69 -17.60 -20.96
CA LYS A 336 -5.70 -18.68 -21.09
C LYS A 336 -5.24 -18.79 -22.53
N SER A 337 -3.94 -18.90 -22.74
CA SER A 337 -3.34 -19.34 -24.01
C SER A 337 -2.61 -20.66 -23.79
N ILE A 338 -2.65 -21.55 -24.79
CA ILE A 338 -1.91 -22.81 -24.83
C ILE A 338 -0.91 -22.86 -26.01
N ASN A 339 -0.68 -21.74 -26.66
CA ASN A 339 0.18 -21.61 -27.83
C ASN A 339 1.05 -20.33 -27.78
N ALA A 340 1.60 -20.08 -26.58
CA ALA A 340 2.51 -18.96 -26.34
C ALA A 340 1.90 -17.57 -26.70
N GLY A 341 0.63 -17.37 -26.40
CA GLY A 341 -0.07 -16.10 -26.57
C GLY A 341 -0.61 -15.83 -27.98
N VAL A 342 -0.49 -16.78 -28.93
CA VAL A 342 -1.01 -16.59 -30.29
C VAL A 342 -2.55 -16.53 -30.29
N ASN A 343 -3.18 -17.42 -29.54
CA ASN A 343 -4.63 -17.41 -29.33
C ASN A 343 -4.95 -17.52 -27.85
N TRP A 344 -6.09 -16.93 -27.48
CA TRP A 344 -6.57 -16.85 -26.12
C TRP A 344 -8.03 -17.32 -26.01
N THR A 345 -8.31 -17.99 -24.93
CA THR A 345 -9.65 -18.38 -24.54
C THR A 345 -10.03 -17.63 -23.27
N THR A 346 -11.19 -17.00 -23.30
CA THR A 346 -11.78 -16.38 -22.10
C THR A 346 -12.23 -17.47 -21.15
N LEU A 347 -11.86 -17.36 -19.88
CA LEU A 347 -12.19 -18.31 -18.82
C LEU A 347 -13.41 -17.85 -18.04
N THR A 348 -14.02 -18.77 -17.30
CA THR A 348 -14.97 -18.42 -16.25
C THR A 348 -14.26 -17.60 -15.18
N LYS A 349 -14.87 -16.52 -14.71
CA LYS A 349 -14.36 -15.77 -13.55
C LYS A 349 -14.74 -16.49 -12.24
N PRO A 350 -13.90 -16.40 -11.19
CA PRO A 350 -14.31 -16.81 -9.84
C PRO A 350 -15.55 -16.04 -9.38
N THR A 351 -16.30 -16.63 -8.46
CA THR A 351 -17.43 -15.97 -7.81
C THR A 351 -17.10 -15.80 -6.33
N ASP A 352 -17.27 -14.59 -5.83
CA ASP A 352 -17.12 -14.24 -4.42
C ASP A 352 -18.30 -14.79 -3.60
N ALA A 353 -18.05 -15.21 -2.36
CA ALA A 353 -19.06 -15.70 -1.45
C ALA A 353 -19.93 -14.58 -0.86
N ASP A 354 -19.45 -13.35 -0.83
CA ASP A 354 -20.24 -12.21 -0.37
C ASP A 354 -21.42 -11.96 -1.31
N PRO A 355 -22.63 -11.82 -0.78
CA PRO A 355 -23.80 -11.47 -1.57
C PRO A 355 -23.62 -10.14 -2.30
N GLY A 356 -23.94 -10.13 -3.60
CA GLY A 356 -23.89 -8.91 -4.41
C GLY A 356 -22.55 -8.61 -5.09
N ILE A 357 -21.43 -9.17 -4.65
CA ILE A 357 -20.11 -8.97 -5.26
C ILE A 357 -20.02 -9.69 -6.62
N GLY A 358 -20.61 -10.89 -6.74
CA GLY A 358 -20.63 -11.62 -7.99
C GLY A 358 -19.24 -12.14 -8.38
N ASN A 359 -18.77 -11.74 -9.57
CA ASN A 359 -17.54 -12.27 -10.15
C ASN A 359 -16.44 -11.19 -10.35
N ASP A 360 -16.58 -10.04 -9.70
CA ASP A 360 -15.49 -9.08 -9.54
C ASP A 360 -14.77 -9.31 -8.22
N ILE A 361 -13.86 -10.27 -8.20
CA ILE A 361 -13.09 -10.65 -7.00
C ILE A 361 -12.18 -9.53 -6.46
N THR A 362 -12.03 -8.45 -7.21
CA THR A 362 -11.24 -7.27 -6.82
C THR A 362 -12.08 -6.14 -6.26
N ARG A 363 -13.41 -6.28 -6.29
CA ARG A 363 -14.39 -5.31 -5.77
C ARG A 363 -14.13 -3.86 -6.21
N GLY A 364 -13.70 -3.70 -7.47
CA GLY A 364 -13.38 -2.38 -8.04
C GLY A 364 -11.96 -1.90 -7.79
N GLN A 365 -11.06 -2.74 -7.29
CA GLN A 365 -9.66 -2.42 -7.00
C GLN A 365 -8.67 -3.19 -7.88
N ALA A 366 -9.08 -3.73 -9.05
CA ALA A 366 -8.21 -4.54 -9.92
C ALA A 366 -6.93 -3.82 -10.38
N TRP A 367 -6.90 -2.52 -10.34
CA TRP A 367 -5.71 -1.71 -10.56
C TRP A 367 -4.69 -1.84 -9.42
N TYR A 368 -5.14 -2.21 -8.21
CA TYR A 368 -4.35 -2.27 -6.98
C TYR A 368 -4.01 -3.71 -6.58
N ASP A 369 -5.01 -4.60 -6.45
CA ASP A 369 -4.95 -5.93 -5.89
C ASP A 369 -5.23 -7.03 -6.94
N LEU A 370 -4.38 -7.21 -7.90
CA LEU A 370 -4.52 -8.24 -8.94
C LEU A 370 -3.26 -9.08 -9.01
N THR A 371 -3.39 -10.40 -8.79
CA THR A 371 -2.26 -11.32 -8.86
C THR A 371 -2.67 -12.72 -9.25
N CYS A 372 -1.78 -13.44 -9.94
CA CYS A 372 -2.00 -14.86 -10.24
C CYS A 372 -0.68 -15.63 -10.31
N ALA A 373 -0.75 -16.94 -10.04
CA ALA A 373 0.37 -17.84 -10.17
C ALA A 373 -0.08 -19.22 -10.63
N VAL A 374 0.71 -19.88 -11.50
CA VAL A 374 0.48 -21.23 -12.00
C VAL A 374 1.34 -22.22 -11.23
N ASP A 375 0.75 -23.35 -10.86
CA ASP A 375 1.43 -24.46 -10.19
C ASP A 375 2.65 -24.91 -11.02
N PRO A 376 3.84 -25.06 -10.41
CA PRO A 376 5.06 -25.39 -11.13
C PRO A 376 5.03 -26.76 -11.84
N ASN A 377 4.15 -27.68 -11.41
CA ASN A 377 4.07 -29.04 -11.93
C ASN A 377 2.80 -29.32 -12.75
N ASN A 378 1.81 -28.42 -12.73
CA ASN A 378 0.54 -28.61 -13.43
C ASN A 378 -0.03 -27.28 -13.97
N GLU A 379 0.06 -27.10 -15.28
CA GLU A 379 -0.44 -25.92 -15.97
C GLU A 379 -1.93 -25.61 -15.81
N ASN A 380 -2.73 -26.55 -15.30
CA ASN A 380 -4.17 -26.39 -15.10
C ASN A 380 -4.53 -25.99 -13.66
N ILE A 381 -3.56 -25.93 -12.75
CA ILE A 381 -3.76 -25.44 -11.39
C ILE A 381 -3.26 -23.98 -11.34
N VAL A 382 -4.19 -23.07 -11.07
CA VAL A 382 -3.89 -21.63 -10.98
C VAL A 382 -4.50 -21.04 -9.72
N TYR A 383 -3.76 -20.18 -9.08
CA TYR A 383 -4.22 -19.36 -7.97
C TYR A 383 -4.38 -17.92 -8.45
N ALA A 384 -5.47 -17.30 -8.05
CA ALA A 384 -5.79 -15.91 -8.35
C ALA A 384 -6.09 -15.16 -7.05
N GLY A 385 -5.65 -13.92 -6.96
CA GLY A 385 -5.92 -13.02 -5.85
C GLY A 385 -6.52 -11.71 -6.34
N GLY A 386 -7.46 -11.23 -5.61
CA GLY A 386 -8.05 -9.90 -5.59
C GLY A 386 -8.17 -9.51 -4.12
N ILE A 387 -9.36 -9.20 -3.63
CA ILE A 387 -9.60 -9.07 -2.18
C ILE A 387 -9.30 -10.41 -1.50
N ASP A 388 -9.85 -11.49 -2.02
CA ASP A 388 -9.67 -12.86 -1.53
C ASP A 388 -8.83 -13.73 -2.47
N LEU A 389 -8.55 -14.95 -2.03
CA LEU A 389 -7.81 -15.97 -2.78
C LEU A 389 -8.76 -16.98 -3.42
N PHE A 390 -8.48 -17.34 -4.67
CA PHE A 390 -9.23 -18.32 -5.46
C PHE A 390 -8.29 -19.32 -6.13
N LYS A 391 -8.81 -20.52 -6.42
CA LYS A 391 -8.07 -21.59 -7.08
C LYS A 391 -8.91 -22.27 -8.15
N THR A 392 -8.29 -22.57 -9.28
CA THR A 392 -8.79 -23.55 -10.25
C THR A 392 -7.88 -24.77 -10.28
N SER A 393 -8.45 -25.94 -10.54
CA SER A 393 -7.70 -27.20 -10.77
C SER A 393 -7.96 -27.79 -12.17
N ASN A 394 -8.69 -27.06 -13.02
CA ASN A 394 -9.10 -27.52 -14.35
C ASN A 394 -8.89 -26.45 -15.44
N GLY A 395 -7.87 -25.63 -15.25
CA GLY A 395 -7.46 -24.62 -16.26
C GLY A 395 -8.43 -23.46 -16.40
N GLY A 396 -9.16 -23.11 -15.34
CA GLY A 396 -10.07 -21.97 -15.31
C GLY A 396 -11.50 -22.26 -15.78
N THR A 397 -11.88 -23.55 -15.90
CA THR A 397 -13.26 -23.93 -16.21
C THR A 397 -14.17 -23.69 -15.00
N THR A 398 -13.67 -24.01 -13.79
CA THR A 398 -14.32 -23.71 -12.51
C THR A 398 -13.30 -23.20 -11.51
N TRP A 399 -13.77 -22.42 -10.54
CA TRP A 399 -12.95 -21.85 -9.47
C TRP A 399 -13.57 -22.17 -8.12
N SER A 400 -12.71 -22.26 -7.10
CA SER A 400 -13.08 -22.37 -5.69
C SER A 400 -12.45 -21.22 -4.92
N GLN A 401 -13.21 -20.54 -4.07
CA GLN A 401 -12.68 -19.58 -3.12
C GLN A 401 -11.89 -20.32 -2.04
N LEU A 402 -10.75 -19.77 -1.61
CA LEU A 402 -9.87 -20.37 -0.60
C LEU A 402 -9.92 -19.61 0.72
N SER A 403 -10.14 -18.31 0.69
CA SER A 403 -10.12 -17.43 1.86
C SER A 403 -11.31 -16.49 1.87
N HIS A 404 -11.51 -15.88 3.04
CA HIS A 404 -12.40 -14.73 3.16
C HIS A 404 -11.78 -13.71 4.12
N TRP A 405 -11.70 -12.45 3.70
CA TRP A 405 -10.93 -11.39 4.33
C TRP A 405 -11.37 -11.01 5.77
N TYR A 406 -12.59 -11.31 6.15
CA TYR A 406 -13.04 -11.20 7.55
C TYR A 406 -13.42 -12.55 8.17
N GLY A 407 -13.10 -13.68 7.50
CA GLY A 407 -13.62 -14.99 7.85
C GLY A 407 -15.12 -15.08 7.54
N GLY A 408 -15.70 -16.23 7.67
CA GLY A 408 -17.13 -16.42 7.39
C GLY A 408 -17.37 -17.33 6.19
N PHE A 409 -18.63 -17.63 5.89
CA PHE A 409 -19.07 -18.56 4.84
C PHE A 409 -18.37 -19.93 4.87
N GLY A 410 -17.67 -20.25 5.97
CA GLY A 410 -16.88 -21.49 6.10
C GLY A 410 -15.47 -21.40 5.52
N PHE A 411 -15.02 -20.25 5.06
CA PHE A 411 -13.66 -20.01 4.59
C PHE A 411 -12.72 -19.62 5.73
N GLN A 412 -11.44 -19.89 5.52
CA GLN A 412 -10.37 -19.44 6.42
C GLN A 412 -10.08 -17.95 6.22
N TYR A 413 -9.64 -17.29 7.28
CA TYR A 413 -9.21 -15.90 7.22
C TYR A 413 -7.86 -15.80 6.52
N VAL A 414 -7.77 -14.92 5.53
CA VAL A 414 -6.54 -14.32 4.98
C VAL A 414 -6.84 -12.85 4.77
N HIS A 415 -5.94 -11.97 5.15
CA HIS A 415 -6.13 -10.53 5.00
C HIS A 415 -6.41 -10.15 3.54
N ALA A 416 -7.17 -9.08 3.35
CA ALA A 416 -7.55 -8.56 2.04
C ALA A 416 -6.36 -8.10 1.18
N ASP A 417 -6.64 -7.78 -0.07
CA ASP A 417 -5.77 -7.08 -1.03
C ASP A 417 -4.52 -7.88 -1.40
N GLN A 418 -4.73 -8.95 -2.18
CA GLN A 418 -3.66 -9.86 -2.57
C GLN A 418 -2.73 -9.23 -3.61
N HIS A 419 -1.42 -9.20 -3.32
CA HIS A 419 -0.42 -8.55 -4.18
C HIS A 419 0.57 -9.50 -4.83
N ASN A 420 0.85 -10.64 -4.20
CA ASN A 420 1.83 -11.58 -4.73
C ASN A 420 1.53 -13.01 -4.27
N ILE A 421 1.65 -13.94 -5.20
CA ILE A 421 1.53 -15.38 -4.97
C ILE A 421 2.78 -16.04 -5.52
N ILE A 422 3.55 -16.73 -4.67
CA ILE A 422 4.70 -17.51 -5.12
C ILE A 422 4.64 -18.93 -4.61
N PHE A 423 5.11 -19.86 -5.43
CA PHE A 423 5.31 -21.24 -5.01
C PHE A 423 6.72 -21.45 -4.45
N GLN A 424 6.86 -22.35 -3.50
CA GLN A 424 8.15 -22.93 -3.21
C GLN A 424 8.65 -23.67 -4.47
N PRO A 425 9.91 -23.51 -4.87
CA PRO A 425 10.43 -24.16 -6.08
C PRO A 425 10.10 -25.64 -6.19
N SER A 426 9.53 -26.05 -7.32
CA SER A 426 9.12 -27.44 -7.63
C SER A 426 8.03 -28.05 -6.72
N SER A 427 7.39 -27.28 -5.87
CA SER A 427 6.33 -27.75 -4.97
C SER A 427 4.95 -27.29 -5.43
N SER A 428 4.00 -28.23 -5.60
CA SER A 428 2.58 -27.92 -5.83
C SER A 428 1.81 -27.66 -4.54
N SER A 429 2.40 -27.93 -3.37
CA SER A 429 1.70 -27.85 -2.08
C SER A 429 2.11 -26.64 -1.24
N VAL A 430 3.33 -26.15 -1.38
CA VAL A 430 3.82 -25.03 -0.57
C VAL A 430 3.73 -23.73 -1.36
N ILE A 431 2.92 -22.80 -0.83
CA ILE A 431 2.58 -21.54 -1.48
C ILE A 431 2.67 -20.42 -0.43
N TYR A 432 3.12 -19.28 -0.87
CA TYR A 432 3.18 -18.05 -0.07
C TYR A 432 2.31 -16.97 -0.71
N PHE A 433 1.61 -16.21 0.13
CA PHE A 433 0.73 -15.12 -0.26
C PHE A 433 1.16 -13.85 0.46
N ALA A 434 1.23 -12.74 -0.25
CA ALA A 434 1.49 -11.42 0.31
C ALA A 434 0.32 -10.48 0.02
N ASN A 435 -0.09 -9.73 1.04
CA ASN A 435 -1.22 -8.82 1.02
C ASN A 435 -1.01 -7.62 1.97
N ASP A 436 -2.04 -6.81 2.21
CA ASP A 436 -1.95 -5.63 3.07
C ASP A 436 -1.85 -5.96 4.57
N GLY A 437 -2.14 -7.20 4.96
CA GLY A 437 -1.89 -7.72 6.32
C GLY A 437 -0.54 -8.41 6.49
N GLY A 438 0.22 -8.67 5.42
CA GLY A 438 1.54 -9.28 5.51
C GLY A 438 1.73 -10.55 4.71
N ILE A 439 2.22 -11.60 5.36
CA ILE A 439 2.63 -12.85 4.70
C ILE A 439 1.87 -14.03 5.26
N TYR A 440 1.36 -14.85 4.35
CA TYR A 440 0.65 -16.09 4.65
C TYR A 440 1.29 -17.27 3.91
N ARG A 441 1.12 -18.47 4.46
CA ARG A 441 1.69 -19.70 3.89
C ARG A 441 0.70 -20.85 3.96
N SER A 442 0.58 -21.59 2.86
CA SER A 442 0.01 -22.93 2.81
C SER A 442 1.11 -23.97 2.65
N ALA A 443 0.89 -25.17 3.20
CA ALA A 443 1.74 -26.35 2.98
C ALA A 443 0.98 -27.49 2.30
N ASP A 444 -0.28 -27.28 1.95
CA ASP A 444 -1.23 -28.32 1.48
C ASP A 444 -2.09 -27.83 0.31
N ALA A 445 -1.47 -27.03 -0.58
CA ALA A 445 -2.09 -26.52 -1.80
C ALA A 445 -3.33 -25.64 -1.55
N GLY A 446 -3.31 -24.83 -0.49
CA GLY A 446 -4.36 -23.88 -0.14
C GLY A 446 -5.47 -24.43 0.73
N ASN A 447 -5.44 -25.72 1.12
CA ASN A 447 -6.47 -26.30 2.01
C ASN A 447 -6.40 -25.70 3.41
N SER A 448 -5.19 -25.39 3.89
CA SER A 448 -4.96 -24.58 5.08
C SER A 448 -3.96 -23.46 4.78
N ILE A 449 -4.24 -22.25 5.29
CA ILE A 449 -3.37 -21.08 5.13
C ILE A 449 -3.13 -20.48 6.52
N SER A 450 -1.87 -20.23 6.85
CA SER A 450 -1.48 -19.67 8.16
C SER A 450 -0.72 -18.37 8.00
N PHE A 451 -0.98 -17.42 8.89
CA PHE A 451 -0.23 -16.19 9.01
C PHE A 451 1.24 -16.46 9.36
N LYS A 452 2.15 -15.72 8.73
CA LYS A 452 3.60 -15.83 8.88
C LYS A 452 4.28 -14.46 9.04
N GLY A 453 3.49 -13.44 9.29
CA GLY A 453 3.97 -12.08 9.49
C GLY A 453 4.37 -11.73 10.93
N ASP A 454 4.37 -12.69 11.88
CA ASP A 454 4.86 -12.42 13.24
C ASP A 454 6.32 -11.94 13.22
N ASN A 455 6.59 -10.83 13.92
CA ASN A 455 7.88 -10.14 13.96
C ASN A 455 8.32 -9.50 12.61
N TYR A 456 7.43 -9.38 11.66
CA TYR A 456 7.63 -8.66 10.41
C TYR A 456 7.06 -7.23 10.54
N ASN A 457 7.89 -6.31 11.04
CA ASN A 457 7.46 -5.00 11.53
C ASN A 457 7.35 -3.97 10.40
N VAL A 458 6.32 -4.08 9.57
CA VAL A 458 6.05 -3.17 8.43
C VAL A 458 4.69 -2.48 8.54
N THR A 459 4.06 -2.51 9.71
CA THR A 459 2.77 -1.86 9.99
C THR A 459 2.86 -0.35 9.78
N GLN A 460 1.89 0.24 9.10
CA GLN A 460 1.80 1.68 8.84
C GLN A 460 0.80 2.33 9.81
N PHE A 461 1.28 3.19 10.71
CA PHE A 461 0.46 3.86 11.70
C PHE A 461 0.12 5.29 11.30
N TYR A 462 -1.15 5.67 11.38
CA TYR A 462 -1.62 7.04 11.19
C TYR A 462 -1.43 7.90 12.45
N SER A 463 -1.66 7.32 13.63
CA SER A 463 -1.57 8.06 14.89
C SER A 463 -1.18 7.17 16.08
N CYS A 464 -0.81 7.83 17.17
CA CYS A 464 -0.65 7.17 18.47
C CYS A 464 -1.07 8.10 19.63
N ALA A 465 -1.56 7.50 20.73
CA ALA A 465 -1.87 8.17 21.98
C ALA A 465 -1.14 7.51 23.14
N ILE A 466 -0.44 8.31 23.95
CA ILE A 466 0.40 7.83 25.06
C ILE A 466 -0.37 7.98 26.37
N HIS A 467 -0.33 6.96 27.22
CA HIS A 467 -0.90 7.01 28.57
C HIS A 467 -0.16 8.02 29.46
N PRO A 468 -0.87 8.84 30.27
CA PRO A 468 -0.24 9.90 31.06
C PRO A 468 0.67 9.42 32.20
N THR A 469 0.46 8.20 32.71
CA THR A 469 1.31 7.67 33.79
C THR A 469 2.73 7.43 33.28
N ALA A 470 3.69 8.09 33.90
CA ALA A 470 5.09 7.96 33.55
C ALA A 470 5.60 6.52 33.72
N TYR A 471 6.49 6.11 32.82
CA TYR A 471 7.20 4.83 32.82
C TYR A 471 6.33 3.58 32.59
N ILE A 472 5.06 3.69 32.29
CA ILE A 472 4.29 2.54 31.82
C ILE A 472 4.39 2.40 30.29
N ASN A 473 4.34 1.14 29.84
CA ASN A 473 4.44 0.85 28.41
C ASN A 473 3.06 0.76 27.73
N TYR A 474 2.18 1.69 28.06
CA TYR A 474 0.83 1.70 27.54
C TYR A 474 0.64 2.82 26.53
N PHE A 475 0.16 2.48 25.33
CA PHE A 475 -0.31 3.44 24.33
C PHE A 475 -1.30 2.76 23.36
N LEU A 476 -2.05 3.57 22.65
CA LEU A 476 -2.89 3.17 21.53
C LEU A 476 -2.26 3.65 20.24
N ALA A 477 -2.44 2.91 19.14
CA ALA A 477 -2.04 3.37 17.81
C ALA A 477 -3.02 2.81 16.77
N GLY A 478 -3.41 3.66 15.81
CA GLY A 478 -4.27 3.29 14.70
C GLY A 478 -3.46 3.03 13.45
N ALA A 479 -3.68 1.88 12.80
CA ALA A 479 -2.92 1.41 11.64
C ALA A 479 -3.80 1.33 10.39
N GLN A 480 -3.22 1.65 9.25
CA GLN A 480 -3.85 1.44 7.95
C GLN A 480 -4.15 -0.05 7.75
N ASP A 481 -5.37 -0.38 7.33
CA ASP A 481 -5.88 -1.72 7.02
C ASP A 481 -5.78 -2.76 8.15
N ASN A 482 -5.15 -2.43 9.27
CA ASN A 482 -4.78 -3.37 10.33
C ASN A 482 -5.33 -2.98 11.72
N GLY A 483 -6.35 -2.16 11.79
CA GLY A 483 -7.06 -1.82 13.03
C GLY A 483 -6.34 -0.86 13.97
N SER A 484 -6.94 -0.64 15.13
CA SER A 484 -6.33 0.10 16.23
C SER A 484 -5.82 -0.86 17.31
N HIS A 485 -4.59 -0.64 17.77
CA HIS A 485 -3.86 -1.54 18.65
C HIS A 485 -3.56 -0.93 20.01
N ARG A 486 -3.70 -1.73 21.06
CA ARG A 486 -3.26 -1.45 22.43
C ARG A 486 -1.94 -2.11 22.70
N PHE A 487 -0.93 -1.30 23.00
CA PHE A 487 0.41 -1.70 23.39
C PHE A 487 0.53 -1.68 24.91
N THR A 488 1.09 -2.73 25.52
CA THR A 488 1.29 -2.84 26.97
C THR A 488 2.68 -3.34 27.35
N GLY A 489 3.46 -3.82 26.37
CA GLY A 489 4.81 -4.39 26.56
C GLY A 489 5.93 -3.39 26.31
N PHE A 490 7.12 -3.66 26.85
CA PHE A 490 8.34 -2.92 26.53
C PHE A 490 9.02 -3.53 25.30
N GLY A 491 9.56 -2.69 24.42
CA GLY A 491 10.19 -3.14 23.18
C GLY A 491 9.18 -3.73 22.19
N ILE A 492 9.65 -4.62 21.33
CA ILE A 492 8.79 -5.33 20.37
C ILE A 492 7.99 -6.39 21.12
N ASN A 493 6.66 -6.28 21.05
CA ASN A 493 5.73 -7.16 21.76
C ASN A 493 4.45 -7.37 20.96
N THR A 494 3.69 -8.39 21.35
CA THR A 494 2.33 -8.58 20.87
C THR A 494 1.42 -7.44 21.35
N THR A 495 0.50 -7.04 20.50
CA THR A 495 -0.53 -6.05 20.80
C THR A 495 -1.91 -6.70 20.75
N ALA A 496 -2.88 -6.05 21.37
CA ALA A 496 -4.27 -6.41 21.21
C ALA A 496 -4.92 -5.44 20.20
N GLU A 497 -5.48 -5.96 19.14
CA GLU A 497 -6.41 -5.21 18.30
C GLU A 497 -7.66 -4.91 19.14
N VAL A 498 -7.98 -3.64 19.27
CA VAL A 498 -9.11 -3.18 20.10
C VAL A 498 -10.30 -2.71 19.26
N THR A 499 -10.03 -2.30 18.01
CA THR A 499 -11.05 -2.00 16.99
C THR A 499 -10.47 -2.33 15.61
N GLY A 500 -11.26 -2.94 14.74
CA GLY A 500 -10.83 -3.38 13.41
C GLY A 500 -10.98 -2.33 12.32
N GLY A 501 -10.68 -2.74 11.07
CA GLY A 501 -10.70 -1.90 9.87
C GLY A 501 -9.51 -0.96 9.79
N ASP A 502 -9.66 0.22 9.18
CA ASP A 502 -8.64 1.27 9.25
C ASP A 502 -8.63 1.88 10.64
N GLY A 503 -7.54 1.68 11.38
CA GLY A 503 -7.31 2.41 12.61
C GLY A 503 -6.82 3.81 12.31
N ALA A 504 -7.53 4.85 12.78
CA ALA A 504 -7.15 6.23 12.52
C ALA A 504 -6.65 6.93 13.78
N PHE A 505 -7.22 8.08 14.17
CA PHE A 505 -6.75 8.82 15.34
C PHE A 505 -7.12 8.11 16.65
N CYS A 506 -6.16 8.08 17.58
CA CYS A 506 -6.33 7.56 18.92
C CYS A 506 -6.12 8.66 19.96
N HIS A 507 -6.90 8.64 21.05
CA HIS A 507 -6.75 9.56 22.18
C HIS A 507 -6.87 8.79 23.51
N ILE A 508 -6.11 9.24 24.51
CA ILE A 508 -6.21 8.81 25.90
C ILE A 508 -6.35 10.07 26.74
N ASP A 509 -7.38 10.13 27.59
CA ASP A 509 -7.58 11.23 28.49
C ASP A 509 -6.40 11.34 29.47
N GLN A 510 -5.77 12.50 29.53
CA GLN A 510 -4.53 12.70 30.28
C GLN A 510 -4.80 12.90 31.78
N SER A 511 -6.05 13.20 32.16
CA SER A 511 -6.49 13.36 33.54
C SER A 511 -7.24 12.13 34.06
N GLU A 512 -8.01 11.47 33.20
CA GLU A 512 -8.82 10.30 33.50
C GLU A 512 -8.57 9.17 32.48
N PRO A 513 -7.39 8.50 32.51
CA PRO A 513 -6.93 7.60 31.46
C PRO A 513 -7.76 6.32 31.28
N GLN A 514 -8.79 6.09 32.09
CA GLN A 514 -9.80 5.07 31.82
C GLN A 514 -10.65 5.42 30.59
N PHE A 515 -10.74 6.70 30.20
CA PHE A 515 -11.40 7.14 28.98
C PHE A 515 -10.42 7.15 27.82
N GLN A 516 -10.74 6.34 26.82
CA GLN A 516 -9.88 6.17 25.66
C GLN A 516 -10.72 6.14 24.40
N PHE A 517 -10.15 6.61 23.29
CA PHE A 517 -10.83 6.72 22.02
C PHE A 517 -9.95 6.15 20.92
N THR A 518 -10.57 5.40 20.02
CA THR A 518 -10.03 5.07 18.71
C THR A 518 -11.00 5.56 17.64
N SER A 519 -10.54 5.77 16.44
CA SER A 519 -11.41 6.07 15.33
C SER A 519 -11.23 5.07 14.19
N TYR A 520 -12.29 4.87 13.47
CA TYR A 520 -12.36 4.26 12.15
C TYR A 520 -12.42 5.40 11.12
N VAL A 521 -12.86 5.13 9.91
CA VAL A 521 -12.98 6.14 8.86
C VAL A 521 -14.09 7.16 9.13
N ASN A 522 -13.94 8.32 8.54
CA ASN A 522 -14.91 9.42 8.62
C ASN A 522 -15.14 9.86 10.10
N ASN A 523 -16.36 10.14 10.50
CA ASN A 523 -16.71 10.49 11.87
C ASN A 523 -17.21 9.28 12.69
N SER A 524 -16.60 8.12 12.50
CA SER A 524 -16.89 6.90 13.26
C SER A 524 -15.80 6.67 14.33
N TYR A 525 -16.24 6.59 15.58
CA TYR A 525 -15.36 6.52 16.75
C TYR A 525 -15.74 5.33 17.62
N TYR A 526 -14.81 4.91 18.46
CA TYR A 526 -15.03 3.94 19.51
C TYR A 526 -14.54 4.50 20.84
N VAL A 527 -15.36 4.35 21.87
CA VAL A 527 -15.13 4.89 23.22
C VAL A 527 -14.93 3.75 24.21
N SER A 528 -13.85 3.80 24.97
CA SER A 528 -13.64 2.98 26.16
C SER A 528 -13.80 3.84 27.42
N THR A 529 -14.47 3.31 28.43
CA THR A 529 -14.59 3.89 29.78
C THR A 529 -13.90 3.07 30.86
N ASN A 530 -13.13 2.05 30.45
CA ASN A 530 -12.54 1.07 31.34
C ASN A 530 -11.06 0.76 31.02
N GLY A 531 -10.32 1.78 30.59
CA GLY A 531 -8.88 1.67 30.35
C GLY A 531 -8.54 0.85 29.09
N GLY A 532 -9.35 0.96 28.04
CA GLY A 532 -9.13 0.28 26.77
C GLY A 532 -9.41 -1.22 26.78
N ASN A 533 -10.16 -1.74 27.77
CA ASN A 533 -10.51 -3.15 27.81
C ASN A 533 -11.68 -3.49 26.89
N ASN A 534 -12.65 -2.57 26.75
CA ASN A 534 -13.75 -2.67 25.81
C ASN A 534 -14.00 -1.32 25.15
N PHE A 535 -14.44 -1.35 23.90
CA PHE A 535 -14.80 -0.16 23.13
C PHE A 535 -16.23 -0.28 22.61
N THR A 536 -16.96 0.85 22.60
CA THR A 536 -18.31 0.95 22.07
C THR A 536 -18.33 1.94 20.91
N GLY A 537 -18.90 1.54 19.77
CA GLY A 537 -18.96 2.35 18.56
C GLY A 537 -19.93 3.55 18.70
N VAL A 538 -19.53 4.69 18.19
CA VAL A 538 -20.31 5.93 18.09
C VAL A 538 -20.04 6.58 16.75
N THR A 539 -21.08 6.84 15.96
CA THR A 539 -20.99 7.60 14.71
C THR A 539 -21.56 9.00 14.93
N LEU A 540 -20.76 10.03 14.65
CA LEU A 540 -21.16 11.42 14.76
C LEU A 540 -21.71 11.90 13.42
N THR A 541 -22.99 12.23 13.35
CA THR A 541 -23.69 12.79 12.17
C THR A 541 -23.73 11.88 10.94
N SER A 542 -24.45 12.32 9.90
CA SER A 542 -24.40 11.68 8.59
C SER A 542 -23.01 11.89 7.97
N ASN A 543 -22.30 10.83 7.64
CA ASN A 543 -20.91 10.74 7.20
C ASN A 543 -20.53 11.48 5.89
N THR A 544 -21.33 12.44 5.44
CA THR A 544 -21.22 13.03 4.09
C THR A 544 -20.16 14.12 3.93
N GLY A 545 -19.32 14.38 4.92
CA GLY A 545 -18.38 15.51 4.86
C GLY A 545 -17.05 15.33 5.58
N ALA A 546 -16.91 14.30 6.41
CA ALA A 546 -15.66 14.00 7.09
C ALA A 546 -14.61 13.42 6.13
N SER A 547 -13.34 13.57 6.48
CA SER A 547 -12.24 12.92 5.73
C SER A 547 -12.19 11.43 6.03
N PHE A 548 -11.63 10.63 5.12
CA PHE A 548 -11.41 9.19 5.31
C PHE A 548 -10.66 8.95 6.63
N ILE A 549 -9.42 9.35 6.76
CA ILE A 549 -8.73 9.47 8.05
C ILE A 549 -9.04 10.87 8.59
N ASN A 550 -10.00 10.95 9.51
CA ASN A 550 -10.58 12.22 9.90
C ASN A 550 -9.78 12.88 11.03
N PRO A 551 -9.16 14.07 10.79
CA PRO A 551 -8.38 14.77 11.80
C PRO A 551 -9.21 15.10 13.04
N THR A 552 -8.69 14.74 14.21
CA THR A 552 -9.31 15.00 15.49
C THR A 552 -8.29 15.39 16.55
N ASP A 553 -8.72 16.15 17.56
CA ASP A 553 -7.99 16.29 18.80
C ASP A 553 -8.95 16.37 20.00
N TYR A 554 -8.50 15.89 21.16
CA TYR A 554 -9.29 15.75 22.37
C TYR A 554 -8.83 16.72 23.46
N ASP A 555 -9.76 17.52 23.94
CA ASP A 555 -9.63 18.43 25.08
C ASP A 555 -9.97 17.66 26.36
N ASP A 556 -8.98 17.07 26.98
CA ASP A 556 -9.09 16.26 28.19
C ASP A 556 -9.58 17.09 29.41
N LEU A 557 -9.20 18.35 29.49
CA LEU A 557 -9.61 19.24 30.59
C LEU A 557 -11.11 19.55 30.58
N ASN A 558 -11.70 19.61 29.39
CA ASN A 558 -13.09 19.98 29.21
C ASN A 558 -13.96 18.85 28.66
N ASN A 559 -13.39 17.64 28.51
CA ASN A 559 -14.04 16.45 27.96
C ASN A 559 -14.77 16.75 26.65
N ARG A 560 -14.02 17.22 25.64
CA ARG A 560 -14.50 17.54 24.30
C ARG A 560 -13.58 17.03 23.23
N MET A 561 -14.16 16.50 22.16
CA MET A 561 -13.42 16.16 20.96
C MET A 561 -13.82 17.12 19.84
N TYR A 562 -12.83 17.63 19.12
CA TYR A 562 -13.00 18.45 17.93
C TYR A 562 -12.59 17.64 16.72
N CYS A 563 -13.50 17.48 15.75
CA CYS A 563 -13.31 16.62 14.60
C CYS A 563 -13.49 17.42 13.32
N SER A 564 -12.71 17.13 12.31
CA SER A 564 -12.93 17.68 10.97
C SER A 564 -14.32 17.28 10.44
N ASP A 565 -14.84 18.06 9.52
CA ASP A 565 -16.11 17.82 8.79
C ASP A 565 -16.00 18.45 7.38
N ALA A 566 -17.11 18.56 6.70
CA ALA A 566 -17.22 19.19 5.40
C ALA A 566 -16.65 20.63 5.35
N ASN A 567 -16.53 21.16 4.16
CA ASN A 567 -16.05 22.53 3.92
C ASN A 567 -16.79 23.56 4.80
N GLY A 568 -16.03 24.43 5.45
CA GLY A 568 -16.56 25.47 6.32
C GLY A 568 -17.06 24.99 7.68
N ARG A 569 -16.81 23.73 8.07
CA ARG A 569 -17.39 23.11 9.28
C ARG A 569 -16.38 22.28 10.08
N PHE A 570 -16.74 22.04 11.34
CA PHE A 570 -16.15 21.02 12.21
C PHE A 570 -17.23 20.47 13.14
N VAL A 571 -17.02 19.29 13.69
CA VAL A 571 -17.87 18.71 14.73
C VAL A 571 -17.22 18.93 16.09
N ARG A 572 -18.00 19.42 17.04
CA ARG A 572 -17.65 19.42 18.47
C ARG A 572 -18.46 18.33 19.18
N TRP A 573 -17.79 17.31 19.67
CA TRP A 573 -18.39 16.25 20.46
C TRP A 573 -18.19 16.55 21.94
N ASN A 574 -19.30 16.77 22.65
CA ASN A 574 -19.31 17.15 24.05
C ASN A 574 -19.44 15.91 24.92
N ASN A 575 -18.64 15.82 25.98
CA ASN A 575 -18.63 14.74 26.95
C ASN A 575 -18.60 13.34 26.31
N PRO A 576 -17.67 13.06 25.39
CA PRO A 576 -17.64 11.78 24.65
C PRO A 576 -17.47 10.56 25.56
N SER A 577 -16.88 10.72 26.75
CA SER A 577 -16.66 9.66 27.73
C SER A 577 -17.88 9.36 28.61
N LEU A 578 -18.94 10.16 28.56
CA LEU A 578 -20.06 10.10 29.48
C LEU A 578 -21.37 9.65 28.79
N ALA A 579 -22.26 9.03 29.57
CA ALA A 579 -23.62 8.81 29.15
C ALA A 579 -24.34 10.16 28.93
N GLY A 580 -25.12 10.26 27.82
CA GLY A 580 -25.76 11.51 27.45
C GLY A 580 -24.86 12.49 26.72
N ASN A 581 -23.76 12.02 26.13
CA ASN A 581 -22.95 12.83 25.23
C ASN A 581 -23.78 13.40 24.06
N SER A 582 -23.30 14.49 23.50
CA SER A 582 -23.98 15.19 22.40
C SER A 582 -22.93 15.80 21.46
N HIS A 583 -23.30 16.02 20.22
CA HIS A 583 -22.41 16.71 19.28
C HIS A 583 -23.10 17.90 18.62
N ASN A 584 -22.30 18.86 18.19
CA ASN A 584 -22.74 20.04 17.47
C ASN A 584 -22.00 20.11 16.13
N ASN A 585 -22.74 20.29 15.04
CA ASN A 585 -22.17 20.70 13.76
C ASN A 585 -21.90 22.21 13.82
N CYS A 586 -20.64 22.57 13.81
CA CYS A 586 -20.21 23.94 13.96
C CYS A 586 -19.76 24.49 12.61
N THR A 587 -20.17 25.73 12.29
CA THR A 587 -19.70 26.46 11.10
C THR A 587 -18.58 27.42 11.48
N ILE A 588 -17.60 27.57 10.60
CA ILE A 588 -16.49 28.52 10.80
C ILE A 588 -16.20 29.26 9.48
N SER A 589 -16.54 30.55 9.45
CA SER A 589 -16.51 31.33 8.20
C SER A 589 -15.11 31.55 7.64
N SER A 590 -14.08 31.59 8.47
CA SER A 590 -12.68 31.71 8.02
C SER A 590 -12.14 30.48 7.27
N PHE A 591 -12.79 29.33 7.32
CA PHE A 591 -12.46 28.18 6.46
C PHE A 591 -12.79 28.48 4.99
N GLY A 592 -13.85 29.29 4.73
CA GLY A 592 -14.36 29.52 3.38
C GLY A 592 -14.88 28.23 2.77
N THR A 593 -14.31 27.84 1.63
CA THR A 593 -14.64 26.57 0.92
C THR A 593 -13.69 25.42 1.28
N SER A 594 -12.86 25.59 2.33
CA SER A 594 -11.89 24.57 2.78
C SER A 594 -12.46 23.78 3.94
N ARG A 595 -11.90 22.61 4.17
CA ARG A 595 -12.09 21.79 5.37
C ARG A 595 -10.85 21.77 6.25
N ALA A 596 -10.98 21.31 7.50
CA ALA A 596 -9.83 21.09 8.35
C ALA A 596 -9.07 19.83 7.92
N THR A 597 -7.75 19.95 7.77
CA THR A 597 -6.80 18.85 7.51
C THR A 597 -5.92 18.55 8.72
N ALA A 598 -5.99 19.40 9.75
CA ALA A 598 -5.37 19.19 11.05
C ALA A 598 -6.21 19.88 12.12
N VAL A 599 -6.28 19.29 13.30
CA VAL A 599 -6.96 19.85 14.48
C VAL A 599 -6.00 19.72 15.66
N THR A 600 -5.87 20.77 16.47
CA THR A 600 -5.06 20.74 17.69
C THR A 600 -5.67 21.62 18.77
N VAL A 601 -5.94 21.02 19.93
CA VAL A 601 -6.34 21.70 21.16
C VAL A 601 -5.08 22.19 21.87
N THR A 602 -5.07 23.45 22.32
CA THR A 602 -3.94 23.96 23.10
C THR A 602 -4.09 23.62 24.58
N PRO A 603 -3.04 23.07 25.20
CA PRO A 603 -3.04 22.82 26.64
C PRO A 603 -2.88 24.07 27.49
N ASN A 604 -2.50 25.21 26.89
CA ASN A 604 -2.09 26.41 27.59
C ASN A 604 -3.17 27.50 27.64
N THR A 605 -4.22 27.35 26.82
CA THR A 605 -5.32 28.32 26.78
C THR A 605 -6.65 27.55 26.69
N ASN A 606 -7.46 27.68 27.71
CA ASN A 606 -8.71 26.94 27.82
C ASN A 606 -9.65 27.25 26.63
N ASN A 607 -10.27 26.21 26.08
CA ASN A 607 -11.21 26.28 24.96
C ASN A 607 -10.67 26.91 23.65
N ARG A 608 -9.36 26.85 23.43
CA ARG A 608 -8.72 27.30 22.20
C ARG A 608 -8.35 26.11 21.33
N VAL A 609 -8.71 26.18 20.05
CA VAL A 609 -8.43 25.15 19.05
C VAL A 609 -7.74 25.80 17.83
N TYR A 610 -6.77 25.11 17.26
CA TYR A 610 -6.15 25.45 16.00
C TYR A 610 -6.58 24.46 14.94
N PHE A 611 -6.89 24.98 13.75
CA PHE A 611 -7.23 24.18 12.58
C PHE A 611 -6.26 24.51 11.43
N GLY A 612 -5.58 23.49 10.90
CA GLY A 612 -4.98 23.56 9.58
C GLY A 612 -6.05 23.28 8.52
N THR A 613 -6.03 23.99 7.41
CA THR A 613 -7.06 23.87 6.37
C THR A 613 -6.48 23.39 5.04
N SER A 614 -7.30 22.77 4.19
CA SER A 614 -6.92 22.21 2.89
C SER A 614 -6.38 23.25 1.88
N ASN A 615 -6.52 24.53 2.15
CA ASN A 615 -5.93 25.62 1.37
C ASN A 615 -4.71 26.29 2.04
N GLY A 616 -4.12 25.61 3.03
CA GLY A 616 -2.86 26.02 3.66
C GLY A 616 -2.96 27.11 4.72
N ARG A 617 -4.17 27.40 5.23
CA ARG A 617 -4.35 28.37 6.31
C ARG A 617 -4.27 27.70 7.67
N VAL A 618 -3.82 28.47 8.67
CA VAL A 618 -3.94 28.10 10.09
C VAL A 618 -4.96 29.03 10.73
N ILE A 619 -6.03 28.48 11.25
CA ILE A 619 -7.13 29.21 11.88
C ILE A 619 -7.13 28.96 13.37
N LEU A 620 -7.05 30.03 14.14
CA LEU A 620 -7.20 30.02 15.58
C LEU A 620 -8.66 30.30 15.93
N LEU A 621 -9.23 29.47 16.81
CA LEU A 621 -10.57 29.64 17.34
C LEU A 621 -10.54 29.67 18.86
N ASP A 622 -10.89 30.82 19.45
CA ASP A 622 -11.14 30.97 20.87
C ASP A 622 -12.60 30.65 21.20
N ASN A 623 -12.83 30.21 22.44
CA ASN A 623 -14.16 29.86 22.94
C ASN A 623 -14.88 28.80 22.09
N ALA A 624 -14.12 27.84 21.54
CA ALA A 624 -14.64 26.75 20.71
C ALA A 624 -15.69 25.87 21.42
N HIS A 625 -15.78 25.95 22.74
CA HIS A 625 -16.66 25.14 23.60
C HIS A 625 -18.14 25.51 23.53
N SER A 626 -18.52 26.70 23.08
CA SER A 626 -19.90 27.22 23.13
C SER A 626 -20.29 27.85 21.79
N GLY A 627 -21.59 27.78 21.48
CA GLY A 627 -22.09 28.23 20.18
C GLY A 627 -21.92 27.17 19.07
N SER A 628 -22.39 27.52 17.88
CA SER A 628 -22.29 26.66 16.68
C SER A 628 -21.93 27.43 15.40
N SER A 629 -21.68 28.74 15.51
CA SER A 629 -21.28 29.59 14.38
C SER A 629 -20.12 30.47 14.81
N PHE A 630 -19.00 30.37 14.10
CA PHE A 630 -17.74 31.01 14.46
C PHE A 630 -17.15 31.76 13.26
N THR A 631 -16.27 32.72 13.56
CA THR A 631 -15.44 33.36 12.52
C THR A 631 -14.05 32.76 12.50
N GLY A 632 -13.37 32.65 13.63
CA GLY A 632 -11.97 32.25 13.72
C GLY A 632 -11.00 33.32 13.20
N THR A 633 -9.75 33.25 13.63
CA THR A 633 -8.69 34.18 13.22
C THR A 633 -7.64 33.44 12.41
N GLN A 634 -7.38 33.87 11.18
CA GLN A 634 -6.24 33.36 10.41
C GLN A 634 -4.94 33.93 10.99
N ILE A 635 -3.93 33.09 11.21
CA ILE A 635 -2.67 33.45 11.88
C ILE A 635 -1.42 33.22 11.03
N ASN A 636 -1.57 32.78 9.77
CA ASN A 636 -0.47 32.57 8.79
C ASN A 636 -0.73 33.32 7.51
#